data_e4f1c1517a4e653a938c66d32a5a4a4f
#
_entry.id   e4f1c1517a4e653a938c66d32a5a4a4f
#
_cell.length_a   1.000
_cell.length_b   1.000
_cell.length_c   1.000
_cell.angle_alpha   90.00
_cell.angle_beta   90.00
_cell.angle_gamma   90.00
#
_symmetry.space_group_name_H-M   'P 1'
#
loop_
_entity.id
_entity.type
_entity.pdbx_description
1 polymer ?
#
loop_
_entity_poly.entity_id
_entity_poly.type
_entity_poly.pdbx_seq_one_letter_code
_entity_poly.pdbx_strand_id
1 'polypeptide(L)'
;VSATSLLTSLRKPEVLAPAGEWDCVRAAVENGADAVFFGIGRFNARVRAKNFEEADLPELMAYLHGRGVKGYVTFNTLIFPDELAEAARTLRTIVAAGVDAAIVQDPGICRLIRRISPDFPIHASTQMTVTSAAGVDYARGLGASLAVLGREVSIPEMQKMQTEQAAQGEPLDLEVFVHGALCVAYSGQCLTSESLGGRSANRGECAQACRLPYELVVDGVVRDLGDKAYLLSPQDLAGIEVVPDLIRAGIRSLKIEGRLKSPEYVAAITKAYRRAVDAAWDAFAKGADADRAALQVRQEEDYAMQMTFSRGLHTGWLRGIDNQQLVHARFGKKRGAYLGTVVDVATNGVTMRLEGPLKPGDGVVFDQGKPAEREQGGFVHGLEPARGGLTFVRFGREDVDWSLVKTGAILWKTKDQELDKRLHDSWDREKANFRRPLHAKVIGRLGQPLRVEFNDGEGHVVAGETTMPCAAAEKRPMDVTTLRDQLGRLGDTGFELGELQADLEGALIIPVSELNRLRRDLAEQITKLRRQPLRWTLLPYEEAATQVAPFEPKRPGEAEIVVVIREPEQLEPALASGARVIYGEYEDPKKFRASVARVRAYEQEAGRKVEFWAMGPRIHKQGEGRISEIVLSCEADGYLVRNHEDLRAFKGKRLRADFSLNVANGLTAEWLMREHALEGLTVSYDLNSEQVTALFQSAPPEWFEVTVHQHMPMFHMEHCVFCTFLSKGKDYRDCGRPCEKHRVKLRDRVGAEHILKADAGCRNTLFNARAQTGAEYVTQLLALGVRRFRVEFVDEDAATVSRTLEKYQALLKGDIDGTALWNDLKVLNQLGVTRGTMRVRL
;
A
#
# COMPACT_ATOMS: atom_id res chain seq x y z
N VAL A 1 -31.41 15.57 -6.06
CA VAL A 1 -31.38 14.74 -4.84
C VAL A 1 -31.19 15.69 -3.67
N SER A 2 -32.07 15.73 -2.68
CA SER A 2 -31.94 16.61 -1.52
C SER A 2 -30.76 16.19 -0.68
N ALA A 3 -30.08 17.14 -0.02
CA ALA A 3 -28.94 16.86 0.88
C ALA A 3 -29.24 15.78 1.93
N THR A 4 -30.49 15.72 2.38
CA THR A 4 -31.01 14.74 3.34
C THR A 4 -31.05 13.31 2.78
N SER A 5 -31.30 13.13 1.46
CA SER A 5 -31.34 11.82 0.80
C SER A 5 -29.95 11.25 0.55
N LEU A 6 -28.92 12.08 0.37
CA LEU A 6 -27.51 11.65 0.25
C LEU A 6 -26.96 11.14 1.58
N LEU A 7 -27.29 11.78 2.69
CA LEU A 7 -26.79 11.40 4.02
C LEU A 7 -27.34 10.05 4.52
N THR A 8 -28.51 9.62 4.08
CA THR A 8 -29.09 8.31 4.48
C THR A 8 -28.33 7.11 3.91
N SER A 9 -27.51 7.29 2.87
CA SER A 9 -26.69 6.24 2.25
C SER A 9 -25.19 6.36 2.57
N LEU A 10 -24.71 7.54 3.02
CA LEU A 10 -23.33 7.75 3.37
C LEU A 10 -23.05 7.27 4.79
N ARG A 11 -21.84 6.73 5.00
CA ARG A 11 -21.32 6.36 6.32
C ARG A 11 -20.09 7.20 6.61
N LYS A 12 -19.93 7.63 7.85
CA LYS A 12 -18.72 8.33 8.31
C LYS A 12 -17.53 7.37 8.21
N PRO A 13 -16.45 7.72 7.48
CA PRO A 13 -15.33 6.82 7.33
C PRO A 13 -14.51 6.70 8.62
N GLU A 14 -13.89 5.54 8.81
CA GLU A 14 -12.92 5.28 9.86
C GLU A 14 -11.61 6.03 9.56
N VAL A 15 -10.96 6.55 10.60
CA VAL A 15 -9.56 6.98 10.58
C VAL A 15 -8.71 5.81 11.06
N LEU A 16 -7.97 5.19 10.13
CA LEU A 16 -7.12 4.03 10.39
C LEU A 16 -5.65 4.46 10.55
N ALA A 17 -5.16 4.43 11.78
CA ALA A 17 -3.82 4.87 12.16
C ALA A 17 -2.81 3.73 12.19
N PRO A 18 -1.52 3.99 11.87
CA PRO A 18 -0.46 2.99 11.95
C PRO A 18 0.10 2.88 13.38
N ALA A 19 0.47 1.66 13.80
CA ALA A 19 1.26 1.47 15.01
C ALA A 19 2.40 0.45 14.77
N GLY A 20 3.63 0.89 15.05
CA GLY A 20 4.82 0.03 15.06
C GLY A 20 5.20 -0.43 16.47
N GLU A 21 4.66 0.20 17.51
CA GLU A 21 4.93 -0.05 18.92
C GLU A 21 3.85 0.57 19.81
N TRP A 22 3.90 0.31 21.14
CA TRP A 22 2.89 0.74 22.11
C TRP A 22 2.68 2.26 22.15
N ASP A 23 3.73 3.07 22.08
CA ASP A 23 3.59 4.52 22.10
C ASP A 23 2.85 5.04 20.87
N CYS A 24 3.04 4.39 19.71
CA CYS A 24 2.26 4.68 18.51
C CYS A 24 0.77 4.31 18.69
N VAL A 25 0.47 3.20 19.38
CA VAL A 25 -0.93 2.81 19.70
C VAL A 25 -1.58 3.89 20.57
N ARG A 26 -0.91 4.31 21.66
CA ARG A 26 -1.40 5.37 22.54
C ARG A 26 -1.60 6.67 21.77
N ALA A 27 -0.60 7.07 20.97
CA ALA A 27 -0.67 8.27 20.14
C ALA A 27 -1.87 8.23 19.18
N ALA A 28 -2.14 7.09 18.52
CA ALA A 28 -3.29 6.92 17.63
C ALA A 28 -4.62 7.05 18.39
N VAL A 29 -4.78 6.29 19.47
CA VAL A 29 -6.00 6.23 20.28
C VAL A 29 -6.33 7.59 20.88
N GLU A 30 -5.35 8.26 21.50
CA GLU A 30 -5.55 9.55 22.16
C GLU A 30 -5.74 10.73 21.20
N ASN A 31 -5.48 10.53 19.91
CA ASN A 31 -5.71 11.53 18.86
C ASN A 31 -6.86 11.16 17.91
N GLY A 32 -7.71 10.17 18.28
CA GLY A 32 -9.00 9.94 17.66
C GLY A 32 -9.03 8.93 16.52
N ALA A 33 -8.10 7.97 16.50
CA ALA A 33 -8.22 6.82 15.58
C ALA A 33 -9.47 5.99 15.87
N ASP A 34 -10.16 5.53 14.84
CA ASP A 34 -11.26 4.56 14.93
C ASP A 34 -10.74 3.12 14.86
N ALA A 35 -9.61 2.94 14.19
CA ALA A 35 -8.91 1.68 14.12
C ALA A 35 -7.39 1.89 14.07
N VAL A 36 -6.65 0.88 14.51
CA VAL A 36 -5.19 0.85 14.48
C VAL A 36 -4.74 -0.39 13.72
N PHE A 37 -3.83 -0.24 12.75
CA PHE A 37 -3.20 -1.40 12.11
C PHE A 37 -1.75 -1.56 12.57
N PHE A 38 -1.40 -2.78 12.88
CA PHE A 38 -0.11 -3.14 13.46
C PHE A 38 0.43 -4.43 12.82
N GLY A 39 1.71 -4.72 13.06
CA GLY A 39 2.36 -5.97 12.66
C GLY A 39 2.77 -6.79 13.86
N ILE A 40 2.86 -8.08 13.68
CA ILE A 40 3.55 -9.02 14.57
C ILE A 40 4.92 -9.37 13.98
N GLY A 41 5.79 -10.03 14.72
CA GLY A 41 7.19 -10.28 14.37
C GLY A 41 7.44 -10.84 12.97
N ARG A 42 6.51 -11.68 12.43
CA ARG A 42 6.61 -12.29 11.09
C ARG A 42 5.41 -11.96 10.20
N PHE A 43 5.49 -12.32 8.93
CA PHE A 43 4.42 -12.25 7.92
C PHE A 43 3.86 -10.87 7.64
N ASN A 44 4.63 -9.81 7.86
CA ASN A 44 4.20 -8.45 7.61
C ASN A 44 5.19 -7.64 6.75
N ALA A 45 4.66 -6.71 5.94
CA ALA A 45 5.44 -5.90 4.99
C ALA A 45 6.30 -4.80 5.63
N ARG A 46 6.42 -4.74 6.94
CA ARG A 46 7.25 -3.78 7.69
C ARG A 46 8.00 -4.50 8.82
N VAL A 47 8.71 -5.57 8.47
CA VAL A 47 9.52 -6.37 9.41
C VAL A 47 10.52 -5.51 10.22
N ARG A 48 10.99 -4.39 9.64
CA ARG A 48 11.92 -3.47 10.30
C ARG A 48 11.28 -2.57 11.37
N ALA A 49 9.94 -2.51 11.46
CA ALA A 49 9.29 -1.88 12.61
C ALA A 49 9.55 -2.73 13.85
N LYS A 50 9.38 -2.15 15.04
CA LYS A 50 9.54 -2.87 16.30
C LYS A 50 8.54 -4.02 16.40
N ASN A 51 7.32 -3.82 15.85
CA ASN A 51 6.21 -4.75 15.84
C ASN A 51 5.81 -5.25 17.24
N PHE A 52 4.79 -6.10 17.30
CA PHE A 52 4.30 -6.76 18.51
C PHE A 52 4.61 -8.26 18.43
N GLU A 53 4.68 -8.92 19.55
CA GLU A 53 4.73 -10.37 19.63
C GLU A 53 3.32 -10.96 19.70
N GLU A 54 3.16 -12.22 19.36
CA GLU A 54 1.85 -12.90 19.49
C GLU A 54 1.32 -12.87 20.93
N ALA A 55 2.20 -12.88 21.92
CA ALA A 55 1.85 -12.80 23.34
C ALA A 55 1.26 -11.44 23.76
N ASP A 56 1.55 -10.37 23.02
CA ASP A 56 1.03 -9.02 23.30
C ASP A 56 -0.42 -8.86 22.84
N LEU A 57 -0.90 -9.69 21.92
CA LEU A 57 -2.20 -9.52 21.27
C LEU A 57 -3.39 -9.40 22.25
N PRO A 58 -3.51 -10.24 23.30
CA PRO A 58 -4.63 -10.14 24.23
C PRO A 58 -4.67 -8.78 24.97
N GLU A 59 -3.51 -8.29 25.43
CA GLU A 59 -3.42 -7.00 26.11
C GLU A 59 -3.69 -5.83 25.16
N LEU A 60 -3.10 -5.89 23.95
CA LEU A 60 -3.29 -4.89 22.91
C LEU A 60 -4.76 -4.76 22.51
N MET A 61 -5.44 -5.89 22.27
CA MET A 61 -6.86 -5.88 21.89
C MET A 61 -7.75 -5.41 23.05
N ALA A 62 -7.48 -5.84 24.30
CA ALA A 62 -8.21 -5.35 25.46
C ALA A 62 -8.05 -3.84 25.66
N TYR A 63 -6.85 -3.28 25.40
CA TYR A 63 -6.61 -1.83 25.44
C TYR A 63 -7.41 -1.12 24.34
N LEU A 64 -7.28 -1.54 23.08
CA LEU A 64 -7.95 -0.93 21.94
C LEU A 64 -9.48 -0.97 22.09
N HIS A 65 -10.04 -2.14 22.35
CA HIS A 65 -11.49 -2.33 22.52
C HIS A 65 -12.02 -1.53 23.71
N GLY A 66 -11.28 -1.52 24.86
CA GLY A 66 -11.64 -0.69 26.01
C GLY A 66 -11.76 0.81 25.70
N ARG A 67 -11.06 1.27 24.66
CA ARG A 67 -11.09 2.66 24.16
C ARG A 67 -12.04 2.84 22.93
N GLY A 68 -12.78 1.78 22.55
CA GLY A 68 -13.66 1.80 21.36
C GLY A 68 -12.89 1.96 20.06
N VAL A 69 -11.73 1.31 19.97
CA VAL A 69 -10.85 1.32 18.78
C VAL A 69 -10.66 -0.12 18.31
N LYS A 70 -10.74 -0.34 17.01
CA LYS A 70 -10.51 -1.66 16.39
C LYS A 70 -9.02 -1.90 16.19
N GLY A 71 -8.61 -3.18 16.17
CA GLY A 71 -7.24 -3.59 15.88
C GLY A 71 -7.16 -4.48 14.65
N TYR A 72 -6.39 -4.06 13.63
CA TYR A 72 -6.18 -4.82 12.40
C TYR A 72 -4.74 -5.30 12.32
N VAL A 73 -4.54 -6.62 12.30
CA VAL A 73 -3.20 -7.18 12.16
C VAL A 73 -2.80 -7.27 10.69
N THR A 74 -1.57 -6.89 10.36
CA THR A 74 -1.02 -7.11 9.02
C THR A 74 -0.43 -8.51 8.89
N PHE A 75 -0.98 -9.28 7.97
CA PHE A 75 -0.49 -10.57 7.51
C PHE A 75 -0.31 -10.49 5.99
N ASN A 76 0.46 -9.48 5.56
CA ASN A 76 0.43 -8.94 4.20
C ASN A 76 1.76 -9.11 3.45
N THR A 77 2.33 -10.30 3.54
CA THR A 77 3.44 -10.76 2.73
C THR A 77 3.03 -12.00 1.93
N LEU A 78 3.79 -12.34 0.92
CA LEU A 78 3.70 -13.65 0.29
C LEU A 78 4.17 -14.71 1.30
N ILE A 79 3.54 -15.87 1.31
CA ILE A 79 3.89 -16.98 2.20
C ILE A 79 4.41 -18.14 1.37
N PHE A 80 5.57 -18.65 1.73
CA PHE A 80 6.23 -19.73 1.02
C PHE A 80 5.72 -21.12 1.52
N PRO A 81 5.91 -22.18 0.75
CA PRO A 81 5.32 -23.49 1.06
C PRO A 81 5.73 -24.04 2.43
N ASP A 82 6.98 -23.88 2.82
CA ASP A 82 7.55 -24.30 4.11
C ASP A 82 7.05 -23.45 5.31
N GLU A 83 6.50 -22.29 5.07
CA GLU A 83 5.97 -21.39 6.10
C GLU A 83 4.47 -21.61 6.39
N LEU A 84 3.73 -22.34 5.56
CA LEU A 84 2.26 -22.47 5.66
C LEU A 84 1.81 -23.03 7.01
N ALA A 85 2.51 -24.02 7.56
CA ALA A 85 2.16 -24.62 8.85
C ALA A 85 2.34 -23.61 10.00
N GLU A 86 3.40 -22.79 9.98
CA GLU A 86 3.60 -21.74 10.95
C GLU A 86 2.56 -20.64 10.78
N ALA A 87 2.29 -20.21 9.54
CA ALA A 87 1.25 -19.24 9.23
C ALA A 87 -0.12 -19.66 9.78
N ALA A 88 -0.47 -20.95 9.64
CA ALA A 88 -1.71 -21.51 10.20
C ALA A 88 -1.77 -21.38 11.74
N ARG A 89 -0.67 -21.69 12.44
CA ARG A 89 -0.60 -21.55 13.92
C ARG A 89 -0.75 -20.09 14.34
N THR A 90 -0.01 -19.20 13.74
CA THR A 90 -0.07 -17.74 14.01
C THR A 90 -1.46 -17.18 13.72
N LEU A 91 -2.10 -17.56 12.62
CA LEU A 91 -3.47 -17.13 12.31
C LEU A 91 -4.48 -17.59 13.37
N ARG A 92 -4.34 -18.81 13.89
CA ARG A 92 -5.19 -19.30 14.99
C ARG A 92 -5.02 -18.48 16.27
N THR A 93 -3.78 -18.09 16.61
CA THR A 93 -3.49 -17.20 17.74
C THR A 93 -4.16 -15.84 17.55
N ILE A 94 -4.06 -15.26 16.35
CA ILE A 94 -4.70 -13.99 15.98
C ILE A 94 -6.21 -14.04 16.16
N VAL A 95 -6.86 -15.08 15.62
CA VAL A 95 -8.31 -15.31 15.74
C VAL A 95 -8.72 -15.47 17.20
N ALA A 96 -7.98 -16.27 17.97
CA ALA A 96 -8.26 -16.53 19.38
C ALA A 96 -8.10 -15.28 20.28
N ALA A 97 -7.17 -14.36 19.91
CA ALA A 97 -6.96 -13.10 20.63
C ALA A 97 -8.08 -12.09 20.38
N GLY A 98 -9.02 -12.35 19.46
CA GLY A 98 -10.13 -11.46 19.17
C GLY A 98 -9.73 -10.22 18.37
N VAL A 99 -8.72 -10.31 17.52
CA VAL A 99 -8.35 -9.26 16.55
C VAL A 99 -9.53 -9.00 15.61
N ASP A 100 -9.76 -7.75 15.20
CA ASP A 100 -10.95 -7.38 14.41
C ASP A 100 -10.86 -7.80 12.94
N ALA A 101 -9.65 -7.79 12.35
CA ALA A 101 -9.42 -8.27 10.99
C ALA A 101 -7.93 -8.55 10.72
N ALA A 102 -7.65 -9.37 9.71
CA ALA A 102 -6.31 -9.50 9.13
C ALA A 102 -6.25 -8.81 7.77
N ILE A 103 -5.18 -8.01 7.54
CA ILE A 103 -4.87 -7.39 6.25
C ILE A 103 -3.95 -8.35 5.49
N VAL A 104 -4.45 -8.95 4.39
CA VAL A 104 -3.81 -10.10 3.72
C VAL A 104 -3.46 -9.78 2.28
N GLN A 105 -2.24 -10.14 1.84
CA GLN A 105 -1.80 -10.05 0.45
C GLN A 105 -2.03 -11.35 -0.33
N ASP A 106 -1.69 -12.48 0.26
CA ASP A 106 -1.61 -13.77 -0.40
C ASP A 106 -2.99 -14.44 -0.52
N PRO A 107 -3.48 -14.75 -1.74
CA PRO A 107 -4.77 -15.41 -1.93
C PRO A 107 -4.88 -16.76 -1.22
N GLY A 108 -3.79 -17.54 -1.17
CA GLY A 108 -3.74 -18.81 -0.46
C GLY A 108 -3.94 -18.63 1.04
N ILE A 109 -3.46 -17.53 1.60
CA ILE A 109 -3.67 -17.21 3.02
C ILE A 109 -5.13 -16.80 3.29
N CYS A 110 -5.78 -16.09 2.37
CA CYS A 110 -7.23 -15.84 2.50
C CYS A 110 -8.00 -17.18 2.56
N ARG A 111 -7.64 -18.13 1.71
CA ARG A 111 -8.22 -19.48 1.73
C ARG A 111 -7.92 -20.23 3.02
N LEU A 112 -6.70 -20.14 3.52
CA LEU A 112 -6.29 -20.74 4.79
C LEU A 112 -7.09 -20.15 5.96
N ILE A 113 -7.28 -18.84 6.01
CA ILE A 113 -8.11 -18.18 7.03
C ILE A 113 -9.53 -18.75 7.01
N ARG A 114 -10.16 -18.92 5.85
CA ARG A 114 -11.51 -19.48 5.73
C ARG A 114 -11.59 -20.95 6.17
N ARG A 115 -10.50 -21.72 6.03
CA ARG A 115 -10.38 -23.09 6.57
C ARG A 115 -10.16 -23.13 8.09
N ILE A 116 -9.65 -22.05 8.67
CA ILE A 116 -9.41 -21.89 10.12
C ILE A 116 -10.64 -21.27 10.80
N SER A 117 -11.19 -20.21 10.21
CA SER A 117 -12.32 -19.45 10.74
C SER A 117 -13.19 -18.94 9.57
N PRO A 118 -14.45 -19.38 9.49
CA PRO A 118 -15.34 -19.00 8.40
C PRO A 118 -15.80 -17.53 8.49
N ASP A 119 -15.81 -16.94 9.68
CA ASP A 119 -16.37 -15.62 10.00
C ASP A 119 -15.31 -14.56 10.35
N PHE A 120 -14.03 -14.91 10.49
CA PHE A 120 -12.97 -13.94 10.78
C PHE A 120 -12.77 -12.96 9.63
N PRO A 121 -12.84 -11.62 9.86
CA PRO A 121 -12.75 -10.64 8.78
C PRO A 121 -11.39 -10.59 8.09
N ILE A 122 -11.40 -10.51 6.75
CA ILE A 122 -10.23 -10.37 5.91
C ILE A 122 -10.32 -9.03 5.19
N HIS A 123 -9.27 -8.22 5.29
CA HIS A 123 -9.08 -7.02 4.49
C HIS A 123 -8.05 -7.32 3.39
N ALA A 124 -8.45 -7.25 2.13
CA ALA A 124 -7.53 -7.44 1.01
C ALA A 124 -6.51 -6.29 1.01
N SER A 125 -5.23 -6.62 1.13
CA SER A 125 -4.14 -5.65 1.20
C SER A 125 -3.99 -4.85 -0.10
N THR A 126 -3.50 -3.61 -0.01
CA THR A 126 -3.05 -2.87 -1.21
C THR A 126 -2.00 -3.63 -2.04
N GLN A 127 -1.29 -4.59 -1.42
CA GLN A 127 -0.33 -5.46 -2.11
C GLN A 127 -1.00 -6.54 -2.97
N MET A 128 -2.32 -6.75 -2.89
CA MET A 128 -3.08 -7.49 -3.89
C MET A 128 -3.27 -6.71 -5.20
N THR A 129 -2.91 -5.43 -5.21
CA THR A 129 -2.98 -4.56 -6.40
C THR A 129 -4.42 -4.43 -6.95
N VAL A 130 -5.37 -4.11 -6.08
CA VAL A 130 -6.77 -3.88 -6.44
C VAL A 130 -6.92 -2.49 -7.07
N THR A 131 -7.17 -2.43 -8.37
CA THR A 131 -7.20 -1.19 -9.18
C THR A 131 -8.46 -1.03 -10.03
N SER A 132 -9.38 -2.01 -9.98
CA SER A 132 -10.66 -2.02 -10.70
C SER A 132 -11.74 -2.76 -9.91
N ALA A 133 -13.00 -2.63 -10.33
CA ALA A 133 -14.13 -3.37 -9.77
C ALA A 133 -13.91 -4.90 -9.85
N ALA A 134 -13.31 -5.40 -10.93
CA ALA A 134 -12.94 -6.81 -11.03
C ALA A 134 -11.94 -7.25 -9.95
N GLY A 135 -11.01 -6.37 -9.56
CA GLY A 135 -10.11 -6.64 -8.43
C GLY A 135 -10.84 -6.70 -7.09
N VAL A 136 -11.88 -5.88 -6.91
CA VAL A 136 -12.75 -5.94 -5.72
C VAL A 136 -13.56 -7.24 -5.71
N ASP A 137 -14.10 -7.67 -6.85
CA ASP A 137 -14.83 -8.94 -6.97
C ASP A 137 -13.91 -10.14 -6.72
N TYR A 138 -12.67 -10.09 -7.19
CA TYR A 138 -11.65 -11.09 -6.88
C TYR A 138 -11.39 -11.18 -5.36
N ALA A 139 -11.20 -10.06 -4.68
CA ALA A 139 -11.04 -10.01 -3.22
C ALA A 139 -12.28 -10.57 -2.49
N ARG A 140 -13.49 -10.23 -2.96
CA ARG A 140 -14.74 -10.78 -2.46
C ARG A 140 -14.80 -12.30 -2.61
N GLY A 141 -14.39 -12.83 -3.76
CA GLY A 141 -14.30 -14.28 -4.03
C GLY A 141 -13.36 -15.01 -3.08
N LEU A 142 -12.34 -14.34 -2.57
CA LEU A 142 -11.45 -14.83 -1.52
C LEU A 142 -12.05 -14.73 -0.10
N GLY A 143 -13.24 -14.15 0.04
CA GLY A 143 -13.93 -13.94 1.32
C GLY A 143 -13.50 -12.66 2.05
N ALA A 144 -12.90 -11.68 1.36
CA ALA A 144 -12.62 -10.38 1.98
C ALA A 144 -13.91 -9.62 2.31
N SER A 145 -13.91 -8.89 3.42
CA SER A 145 -14.96 -7.98 3.86
C SER A 145 -14.66 -6.51 3.50
N LEU A 146 -13.41 -6.21 3.14
CA LEU A 146 -12.94 -4.89 2.75
C LEU A 146 -11.76 -5.02 1.77
N ALA A 147 -11.67 -4.11 0.79
CA ALA A 147 -10.54 -4.04 -0.13
C ALA A 147 -9.77 -2.72 -0.01
N VAL A 148 -8.45 -2.82 0.20
CA VAL A 148 -7.54 -1.67 0.19
C VAL A 148 -7.10 -1.42 -1.24
N LEU A 149 -7.51 -0.29 -1.81
CA LEU A 149 -7.22 0.06 -3.19
C LEU A 149 -5.73 0.38 -3.41
N GLY A 150 -5.28 0.21 -4.64
CA GLY A 150 -3.99 0.73 -5.10
C GLY A 150 -3.93 2.25 -4.89
N ARG A 151 -2.76 2.77 -4.49
CA ARG A 151 -2.57 4.21 -4.24
C ARG A 151 -2.69 5.07 -5.49
N GLU A 152 -2.62 4.44 -6.63
CA GLU A 152 -2.69 5.01 -7.97
C GLU A 152 -4.14 5.21 -8.47
N VAL A 153 -5.13 4.73 -7.72
CA VAL A 153 -6.54 4.86 -8.05
C VAL A 153 -7.05 6.25 -7.65
N SER A 154 -7.66 6.94 -8.59
CA SER A 154 -8.23 8.28 -8.40
C SER A 154 -9.67 8.24 -7.87
N ILE A 155 -10.13 9.33 -7.25
CA ILE A 155 -11.49 9.43 -6.73
C ILE A 155 -12.57 9.20 -7.81
N PRO A 156 -12.45 9.73 -9.04
CA PRO A 156 -13.38 9.38 -10.11
C PRO A 156 -13.42 7.89 -10.47
N GLU A 157 -12.27 7.20 -10.40
CA GLU A 157 -12.21 5.75 -10.60
C GLU A 157 -12.88 5.00 -9.44
N MET A 158 -12.68 5.43 -8.20
CA MET A 158 -13.35 4.87 -7.01
C MET A 158 -14.87 4.98 -7.11
N GLN A 159 -15.38 6.14 -7.55
CA GLN A 159 -16.82 6.35 -7.76
C GLN A 159 -17.39 5.40 -8.83
N LYS A 160 -16.65 5.18 -9.92
CA LYS A 160 -17.04 4.20 -10.96
C LYS A 160 -17.05 2.78 -10.42
N MET A 161 -16.05 2.40 -9.60
CA MET A 161 -16.01 1.08 -8.95
C MET A 161 -17.21 0.86 -8.05
N GLN A 162 -17.55 1.83 -7.19
CA GLN A 162 -18.71 1.75 -6.32
C GLN A 162 -20.02 1.65 -7.09
N THR A 163 -20.15 2.42 -8.16
CA THR A 163 -21.32 2.37 -9.04
C THR A 163 -21.48 1.00 -9.71
N GLU A 164 -20.38 0.43 -10.21
CA GLU A 164 -20.37 -0.89 -10.85
C GLU A 164 -20.71 -2.00 -9.84
N GLN A 165 -20.13 -1.96 -8.64
CA GLN A 165 -20.44 -2.91 -7.59
C GLN A 165 -21.90 -2.84 -7.14
N ALA A 166 -22.44 -1.62 -6.93
CA ALA A 166 -23.84 -1.42 -6.54
C ALA A 166 -24.84 -1.96 -7.56
N ALA A 167 -24.47 -1.99 -8.84
CA ALA A 167 -25.26 -2.61 -9.89
C ALA A 167 -25.28 -4.15 -9.84
N GLN A 168 -24.30 -4.76 -9.15
CA GLN A 168 -24.16 -6.22 -9.02
C GLN A 168 -24.67 -6.76 -7.67
N GLY A 169 -24.91 -5.89 -6.69
CA GLY A 169 -25.37 -6.24 -5.35
C GLY A 169 -24.85 -5.28 -4.28
N GLU A 170 -24.67 -5.76 -3.06
CA GLU A 170 -24.09 -4.96 -1.98
C GLU A 170 -22.60 -4.70 -2.23
N PRO A 171 -22.16 -3.42 -2.29
CA PRO A 171 -20.78 -3.07 -2.49
C PRO A 171 -19.88 -3.57 -1.35
N LEU A 172 -18.67 -4.05 -1.68
CA LEU A 172 -17.64 -4.31 -0.69
C LEU A 172 -17.09 -2.99 -0.16
N ASP A 173 -16.85 -2.91 1.14
CA ASP A 173 -16.23 -1.72 1.75
C ASP A 173 -14.84 -1.46 1.15
N LEU A 174 -14.53 -0.19 0.86
CA LEU A 174 -13.26 0.23 0.30
C LEU A 174 -12.44 1.05 1.30
N GLU A 175 -11.14 0.80 1.32
CA GLU A 175 -10.14 1.53 2.10
C GLU A 175 -9.11 2.17 1.17
N VAL A 176 -8.69 3.40 1.48
CA VAL A 176 -7.70 4.12 0.69
C VAL A 176 -6.63 4.74 1.57
N PHE A 177 -5.38 4.76 1.10
CA PHE A 177 -4.35 5.56 1.73
C PHE A 177 -4.59 7.05 1.49
N VAL A 178 -4.50 7.83 2.56
CA VAL A 178 -4.74 9.28 2.52
C VAL A 178 -3.54 10.10 2.94
N HIS A 179 -2.57 9.52 3.66
CA HIS A 179 -1.38 10.25 4.12
C HIS A 179 -0.15 9.37 4.23
N GLY A 180 1.02 10.01 4.06
CA GLY A 180 2.33 9.43 4.33
C GLY A 180 3.09 9.03 3.08
N ALA A 181 4.11 8.19 3.26
CA ALA A 181 5.04 7.84 2.20
C ALA A 181 4.36 7.18 0.99
N LEU A 182 4.46 7.84 -0.16
CA LEU A 182 3.96 7.32 -1.42
C LEU A 182 5.03 6.43 -2.06
N CYS A 183 4.63 5.25 -2.52
CA CYS A 183 5.46 4.36 -3.31
C CYS A 183 5.35 4.73 -4.79
N VAL A 184 6.47 4.72 -5.54
CA VAL A 184 6.44 5.01 -6.98
C VAL A 184 5.92 3.81 -7.78
N ALA A 185 6.22 2.60 -7.30
CA ALA A 185 5.74 1.36 -7.91
C ALA A 185 4.42 0.92 -7.30
N TYR A 186 3.60 0.24 -8.09
CA TYR A 186 2.42 -0.45 -7.61
C TYR A 186 2.77 -1.40 -6.47
N SER A 187 2.02 -1.33 -5.39
CA SER A 187 2.20 -2.23 -4.24
C SER A 187 1.93 -3.68 -4.66
N GLY A 188 2.82 -4.59 -4.28
CA GLY A 188 2.76 -5.99 -4.73
C GLY A 188 3.48 -6.28 -6.06
N GLN A 189 3.93 -5.23 -6.78
CA GLN A 189 4.54 -5.33 -8.12
C GLN A 189 5.99 -4.82 -8.17
N CYS A 190 6.62 -4.56 -7.02
CA CYS A 190 7.98 -4.03 -6.95
C CYS A 190 8.99 -5.15 -6.66
N LEU A 191 9.84 -5.46 -7.63
CA LEU A 191 10.92 -6.45 -7.54
C LEU A 191 12.31 -5.81 -7.47
N THR A 192 12.40 -4.50 -7.25
CA THR A 192 13.67 -3.77 -7.26
C THR A 192 14.62 -4.23 -6.16
N SER A 193 14.11 -4.43 -4.96
CA SER A 193 14.94 -4.88 -3.83
C SER A 193 15.49 -6.27 -4.06
N GLU A 194 14.71 -7.13 -4.70
CA GLU A 194 15.11 -8.47 -5.13
C GLU A 194 16.21 -8.39 -6.18
N SER A 195 16.00 -7.60 -7.22
CA SER A 195 16.93 -7.42 -8.34
C SER A 195 18.30 -6.85 -7.92
N LEU A 196 18.32 -5.87 -7.00
CA LEU A 196 19.54 -5.16 -6.60
C LEU A 196 20.25 -5.76 -5.39
N GLY A 197 19.59 -6.51 -4.55
CA GLY A 197 20.16 -7.00 -3.29
C GLY A 197 19.60 -8.32 -2.82
N GLY A 198 18.79 -9.00 -3.65
CA GLY A 198 18.17 -10.27 -3.34
C GLY A 198 17.29 -10.20 -2.09
N ARG A 199 16.58 -9.10 -1.82
CA ARG A 199 15.64 -8.90 -0.73
C ARG A 199 14.26 -8.59 -1.30
N SER A 200 13.21 -9.26 -0.83
CA SER A 200 11.88 -9.06 -1.38
C SER A 200 11.14 -7.91 -0.70
N ALA A 201 10.68 -6.93 -1.49
CA ALA A 201 9.78 -5.88 -1.03
C ALA A 201 8.39 -6.45 -0.67
N ASN A 202 7.96 -7.54 -1.31
CA ASN A 202 6.72 -8.26 -1.03
C ASN A 202 6.81 -9.08 0.28
N ARG A 203 8.03 -9.19 0.84
CA ARG A 203 8.33 -9.84 2.11
C ARG A 203 8.73 -8.86 3.22
N GLY A 204 8.55 -7.55 2.96
CA GLY A 204 8.82 -6.50 3.95
C GLY A 204 10.25 -5.95 3.97
N GLU A 205 11.11 -6.37 3.06
CA GLU A 205 12.53 -6.00 3.02
C GLU A 205 12.86 -4.94 1.96
N CYS A 206 11.97 -3.98 1.76
CA CYS A 206 12.15 -2.90 0.80
C CYS A 206 13.46 -2.11 1.04
N ALA A 207 14.32 -2.01 0.02
CA ALA A 207 15.58 -1.27 0.05
C ALA A 207 15.40 0.24 -0.21
N GLN A 208 14.19 0.71 -0.56
CA GLN A 208 13.89 2.10 -0.92
C GLN A 208 14.74 2.64 -2.09
N ALA A 209 15.11 1.82 -3.06
CA ALA A 209 15.93 2.22 -4.21
C ALA A 209 15.28 3.35 -5.03
N CYS A 210 13.96 3.49 -5.04
CA CYS A 210 13.25 4.63 -5.63
C CYS A 210 13.61 6.00 -5.00
N ARG A 211 14.27 6.01 -3.84
CA ARG A 211 14.71 7.22 -3.12
C ARG A 211 16.19 7.53 -3.32
N LEU A 212 16.84 6.81 -4.24
CA LEU A 212 18.22 7.04 -4.65
C LEU A 212 18.27 7.96 -5.88
N PRO A 213 19.42 8.64 -6.12
CA PRO A 213 19.61 9.43 -7.33
C PRO A 213 19.82 8.52 -8.56
N TYR A 214 19.33 8.99 -9.69
CA TYR A 214 19.51 8.41 -11.02
C TYR A 214 19.82 9.51 -12.03
N GLU A 215 20.62 9.18 -13.05
CA GLU A 215 20.80 10.01 -14.25
C GLU A 215 19.85 9.53 -15.35
N LEU A 216 19.32 10.49 -16.11
CA LEU A 216 18.48 10.19 -17.28
C LEU A 216 19.37 10.07 -18.54
N VAL A 217 19.35 8.90 -19.15
CA VAL A 217 20.04 8.65 -20.44
C VAL A 217 18.99 8.55 -21.54
N VAL A 218 19.11 9.39 -22.55
CA VAL A 218 18.18 9.46 -23.70
C VAL A 218 18.97 9.25 -24.97
N ASP A 219 18.63 8.21 -25.74
CA ASP A 219 19.31 7.82 -26.99
C ASP A 219 20.83 7.70 -26.82
N GLY A 220 21.27 7.18 -25.66
CA GLY A 220 22.68 6.97 -25.33
C GLY A 220 23.39 8.20 -24.73
N VAL A 221 22.72 9.35 -24.59
CA VAL A 221 23.31 10.60 -24.06
C VAL A 221 22.70 10.94 -22.70
N VAL A 222 23.55 11.24 -21.71
CA VAL A 222 23.09 11.74 -20.41
C VAL A 222 22.50 13.14 -20.57
N ARG A 223 21.27 13.30 -20.07
CA ARG A 223 20.57 14.58 -20.05
C ARG A 223 20.89 15.34 -18.77
N ASP A 224 21.34 16.59 -18.91
CA ASP A 224 21.46 17.49 -17.77
C ASP A 224 20.05 17.93 -17.31
N LEU A 225 19.70 17.57 -16.08
CA LEU A 225 18.43 17.94 -15.44
C LEU A 225 18.62 19.00 -14.35
N GLY A 226 19.79 19.62 -14.25
CA GLY A 226 20.11 20.64 -13.25
C GLY A 226 20.11 20.08 -11.83
N ASP A 227 19.24 20.56 -10.96
CA ASP A 227 19.11 20.12 -9.55
C ASP A 227 18.29 18.85 -9.35
N LYS A 228 17.86 18.19 -10.41
CA LYS A 228 17.00 16.99 -10.36
C LYS A 228 17.82 15.72 -10.50
N ALA A 229 17.84 14.90 -9.44
CA ALA A 229 18.53 13.62 -9.41
C ALA A 229 17.64 12.47 -8.89
N TYR A 230 16.59 12.76 -8.10
CA TYR A 230 15.74 11.75 -7.48
C TYR A 230 14.51 11.45 -8.35
N LEU A 231 14.77 10.96 -9.58
CA LEU A 231 13.80 10.87 -10.66
C LEU A 231 12.60 9.95 -10.37
N LEU A 232 12.74 9.05 -9.42
CA LEU A 232 11.73 8.06 -9.02
C LEU A 232 11.19 8.32 -7.60
N SER A 233 11.44 9.51 -7.01
CA SER A 233 11.05 9.81 -5.63
C SER A 233 9.80 10.69 -5.58
N PRO A 234 8.58 10.12 -5.47
CA PRO A 234 7.37 10.92 -5.34
C PRO A 234 7.34 11.67 -4.03
N GLN A 235 6.61 12.78 -4.00
CA GLN A 235 6.25 13.50 -2.80
C GLN A 235 5.40 12.60 -1.88
N ASP A 236 5.27 12.97 -0.60
CA ASP A 236 4.42 12.25 0.33
C ASP A 236 2.94 12.59 0.10
N LEU A 237 2.09 11.60 0.28
CA LEU A 237 0.64 11.74 0.14
C LEU A 237 0.08 12.63 1.27
N ALA A 238 -0.79 13.57 0.93
CA ALA A 238 -1.58 14.38 1.85
C ALA A 238 -2.96 14.67 1.25
N GLY A 239 -3.95 13.88 1.62
CA GLY A 239 -5.30 13.88 1.07
C GLY A 239 -6.35 14.55 1.96
N ILE A 240 -5.98 15.43 2.92
CA ILE A 240 -6.96 16.05 3.82
C ILE A 240 -8.01 16.86 3.04
N GLU A 241 -7.58 17.62 2.07
CA GLU A 241 -8.46 18.47 1.26
C GLU A 241 -9.44 17.72 0.37
N VAL A 242 -9.21 16.42 0.14
CA VAL A 242 -10.11 15.55 -0.64
C VAL A 242 -10.94 14.60 0.24
N VAL A 243 -10.88 14.73 1.57
CA VAL A 243 -11.70 13.94 2.49
C VAL A 243 -13.20 14.04 2.16
N PRO A 244 -13.78 15.22 1.85
CA PRO A 244 -15.18 15.30 1.46
C PRO A 244 -15.50 14.50 0.19
N ASP A 245 -14.62 14.48 -0.80
CA ASP A 245 -14.80 13.72 -2.04
C ASP A 245 -14.70 12.20 -1.79
N LEU A 246 -13.82 11.77 -0.88
CA LEU A 246 -13.72 10.38 -0.46
C LEU A 246 -15.00 9.93 0.27
N ILE A 247 -15.58 10.78 1.12
CA ILE A 247 -16.87 10.50 1.77
C ILE A 247 -17.98 10.39 0.72
N ARG A 248 -18.05 11.31 -0.25
CA ARG A 248 -19.01 11.26 -1.37
C ARG A 248 -18.82 10.01 -2.24
N ALA A 249 -17.58 9.52 -2.38
CA ALA A 249 -17.27 8.29 -3.10
C ALA A 249 -17.60 7.01 -2.30
N GLY A 250 -18.11 7.13 -1.07
CA GLY A 250 -18.47 5.98 -0.24
C GLY A 250 -17.29 5.22 0.35
N ILE A 251 -16.13 5.85 0.47
CA ILE A 251 -14.94 5.23 1.07
C ILE A 251 -15.16 5.01 2.56
N ARG A 252 -14.90 3.78 3.02
CA ARG A 252 -15.20 3.34 4.39
C ARG A 252 -14.07 3.58 5.37
N SER A 253 -12.82 3.50 4.91
CA SER A 253 -11.65 3.62 5.77
C SER A 253 -10.58 4.51 5.13
N LEU A 254 -10.06 5.47 5.90
CA LEU A 254 -9.01 6.40 5.53
C LEU A 254 -7.70 5.99 6.22
N LYS A 255 -6.79 5.38 5.48
CA LYS A 255 -5.57 4.77 6.01
C LYS A 255 -4.38 5.71 5.98
N ILE A 256 -3.71 5.86 7.12
CA ILE A 256 -2.47 6.61 7.27
C ILE A 256 -1.29 5.65 7.17
N GLU A 257 -0.35 5.88 6.22
CA GLU A 257 0.91 5.12 6.16
C GLU A 257 1.88 5.62 7.23
N GLY A 258 2.54 4.73 7.98
CA GLY A 258 3.49 5.21 8.97
C GLY A 258 3.97 4.24 10.05
N ARG A 259 3.91 2.91 9.89
CA ARG A 259 4.37 1.95 10.92
C ARG A 259 5.85 2.08 11.31
N LEU A 260 6.67 2.73 10.49
CA LEU A 260 8.08 3.05 10.78
C LEU A 260 8.26 4.50 11.26
N LYS A 261 7.17 5.20 11.62
CA LYS A 261 7.20 6.59 12.06
C LYS A 261 7.11 6.69 13.57
N SER A 262 7.53 7.87 14.09
CA SER A 262 7.49 8.14 15.52
C SER A 262 6.06 8.35 16.04
N PRO A 263 5.83 8.22 17.36
CA PRO A 263 4.55 8.50 17.99
C PRO A 263 4.05 9.92 17.74
N GLU A 264 4.93 10.92 17.66
CA GLU A 264 4.58 12.32 17.36
C GLU A 264 3.97 12.44 15.94
N TYR A 265 4.54 11.73 14.96
CA TYR A 265 3.94 11.67 13.63
C TYR A 265 2.54 11.04 13.68
N VAL A 266 2.40 9.92 14.37
CA VAL A 266 1.10 9.23 14.50
C VAL A 266 0.08 10.16 15.16
N ALA A 267 0.45 10.83 16.25
CA ALA A 267 -0.40 11.79 16.94
C ALA A 267 -0.84 12.94 16.03
N ALA A 268 0.11 13.62 15.39
CA ALA A 268 -0.17 14.77 14.53
C ALA A 268 -1.09 14.41 13.36
N ILE A 269 -0.78 13.32 12.64
CA ILE A 269 -1.52 12.96 11.43
C ILE A 269 -2.89 12.38 11.77
N THR A 270 -2.99 11.54 12.80
CA THR A 270 -4.29 11.00 13.25
C THR A 270 -5.24 12.12 13.67
N LYS A 271 -4.76 13.09 14.48
CA LYS A 271 -5.54 14.26 14.87
C LYS A 271 -6.01 15.07 13.69
N ALA A 272 -5.13 15.35 12.72
CA ALA A 272 -5.45 16.13 11.53
C ALA A 272 -6.57 15.46 10.71
N TYR A 273 -6.47 14.14 10.47
CA TYR A 273 -7.51 13.41 9.73
C TYR A 273 -8.79 13.23 10.54
N ARG A 274 -8.72 13.01 11.85
CA ARG A 274 -9.92 12.99 12.69
C ARG A 274 -10.68 14.30 12.58
N ARG A 275 -10.00 15.44 12.74
CA ARG A 275 -10.60 16.78 12.60
C ARG A 275 -11.21 17.00 11.20
N ALA A 276 -10.49 16.58 10.15
CA ALA A 276 -10.96 16.75 8.78
C ALA A 276 -12.23 15.93 8.50
N VAL A 277 -12.26 14.67 8.96
CA VAL A 277 -13.44 13.79 8.84
C VAL A 277 -14.63 14.38 9.61
N ASP A 278 -14.41 14.82 10.86
CA ASP A 278 -15.47 15.40 11.69
C ASP A 278 -16.01 16.69 11.09
N ALA A 279 -15.12 17.60 10.67
CA ALA A 279 -15.51 18.88 10.07
C ALA A 279 -16.29 18.68 8.77
N ALA A 280 -15.84 17.76 7.91
CA ALA A 280 -16.56 17.44 6.67
C ALA A 280 -17.92 16.79 6.95
N TRP A 281 -17.96 15.84 7.87
CA TRP A 281 -19.19 15.15 8.25
C TRP A 281 -20.23 16.09 8.87
N ASP A 282 -19.80 16.96 9.80
CA ASP A 282 -20.66 17.97 10.40
C ASP A 282 -21.17 18.99 9.37
N ALA A 283 -20.33 19.37 8.42
CA ALA A 283 -20.74 20.25 7.32
C ALA A 283 -21.80 19.58 6.44
N PHE A 284 -21.63 18.30 6.08
CA PHE A 284 -22.67 17.55 5.36
C PHE A 284 -23.99 17.49 6.13
N ALA A 285 -23.94 17.18 7.43
CA ALA A 285 -25.13 17.13 8.27
C ALA A 285 -25.89 18.46 8.36
N LYS A 286 -25.16 19.58 8.31
CA LYS A 286 -25.71 20.93 8.37
C LYS A 286 -26.03 21.55 6.99
N GLY A 287 -25.75 20.84 5.89
CA GLY A 287 -25.87 21.37 4.53
C GLY A 287 -24.88 22.50 4.22
N ALA A 288 -23.73 22.54 4.94
CA ALA A 288 -22.67 23.52 4.78
C ALA A 288 -21.58 23.03 3.79
N ASP A 289 -20.64 23.90 3.46
CA ASP A 289 -19.52 23.62 2.55
C ASP A 289 -18.47 22.75 3.22
N ALA A 290 -18.53 21.43 2.95
CA ALA A 290 -17.61 20.44 3.49
C ALA A 290 -16.19 20.57 2.93
N ASP A 291 -16.04 21.02 1.68
CA ASP A 291 -14.73 21.19 1.04
C ASP A 291 -13.98 22.35 1.71
N ARG A 292 -14.67 23.46 2.00
CA ARG A 292 -14.13 24.58 2.75
C ARG A 292 -13.75 24.18 4.17
N ALA A 293 -14.55 23.36 4.84
CA ALA A 293 -14.26 22.89 6.20
C ALA A 293 -12.98 22.04 6.25
N ALA A 294 -12.83 21.11 5.31
CA ALA A 294 -11.62 20.29 5.21
C ALA A 294 -10.37 21.11 4.84
N LEU A 295 -10.51 22.08 3.93
CA LEU A 295 -9.42 22.98 3.55
C LEU A 295 -8.94 23.83 4.73
N GLN A 296 -9.84 24.31 5.57
CA GLN A 296 -9.49 25.04 6.79
C GLN A 296 -8.67 24.15 7.73
N VAL A 297 -9.10 22.92 7.97
CA VAL A 297 -8.33 21.96 8.80
C VAL A 297 -6.96 21.72 8.18
N ARG A 298 -6.87 21.55 6.86
CA ARG A 298 -5.60 21.40 6.14
C ARG A 298 -4.65 22.55 6.43
N GLN A 299 -5.13 23.79 6.38
CA GLN A 299 -4.31 24.98 6.64
C GLN A 299 -3.83 25.06 8.08
N GLU A 300 -4.69 24.73 9.05
CA GLU A 300 -4.36 24.75 10.47
C GLU A 300 -3.33 23.68 10.86
N GLU A 301 -3.37 22.48 10.24
CA GLU A 301 -2.51 21.34 10.58
C GLU A 301 -1.28 21.23 9.65
N ASP A 302 -1.17 22.04 8.61
CA ASP A 302 -0.13 21.95 7.58
C ASP A 302 1.29 21.97 8.15
N TYR A 303 1.55 22.86 9.08
CA TYR A 303 2.84 22.98 9.72
C TYR A 303 3.23 21.71 10.49
N ALA A 304 2.32 21.15 11.29
CA ALA A 304 2.59 19.93 12.05
C ALA A 304 2.82 18.73 11.10
N MET A 305 2.07 18.63 10.00
CA MET A 305 2.27 17.59 9.00
C MET A 305 3.64 17.70 8.31
N GLN A 306 4.06 18.91 7.92
CA GLN A 306 5.37 19.13 7.32
C GLN A 306 6.51 18.80 8.30
N MET A 307 6.40 19.22 9.55
CA MET A 307 7.43 19.06 10.56
C MET A 307 7.60 17.61 10.99
N THR A 308 6.52 16.85 11.16
CA THR A 308 6.62 15.46 11.61
C THR A 308 7.24 14.56 10.54
N PHE A 309 6.80 14.66 9.28
CA PHE A 309 7.49 14.03 8.14
C PHE A 309 6.99 14.56 6.80
N SER A 310 7.86 15.16 5.99
CA SER A 310 7.52 15.59 4.63
C SER A 310 8.73 15.58 3.69
N ARG A 311 8.51 15.07 2.46
CA ARG A 311 9.35 15.24 1.27
C ARG A 311 8.65 16.08 0.21
N GLY A 312 7.83 17.02 0.63
CA GLY A 312 6.76 17.66 -0.12
C GLY A 312 5.45 16.91 0.11
N LEU A 313 4.35 17.66 0.25
CA LEU A 313 3.00 17.14 0.48
C LEU A 313 2.14 17.36 -0.77
N HIS A 314 1.62 16.27 -1.32
CA HIS A 314 0.86 16.27 -2.56
C HIS A 314 -0.33 15.27 -2.46
N THR A 315 -1.41 15.53 -3.19
CA THR A 315 -2.58 14.62 -3.21
C THR A 315 -2.32 13.27 -3.93
N GLY A 316 -1.09 13.03 -4.38
CA GLY A 316 -0.76 11.82 -5.13
C GLY A 316 -1.61 11.71 -6.40
N TRP A 317 -2.19 10.54 -6.62
CA TRP A 317 -3.10 10.27 -7.73
C TRP A 317 -4.59 10.44 -7.38
N LEU A 318 -4.94 10.84 -6.15
CA LEU A 318 -6.35 10.96 -5.73
C LEU A 318 -7.17 11.90 -6.64
N ARG A 319 -6.56 12.95 -7.17
CA ARG A 319 -7.16 13.87 -8.15
C ARG A 319 -6.92 13.49 -9.62
N GLY A 320 -6.30 12.34 -9.88
CA GLY A 320 -5.88 11.89 -11.21
C GLY A 320 -4.38 12.05 -11.45
N ILE A 321 -3.94 11.85 -12.70
CA ILE A 321 -2.53 11.84 -13.08
C ILE A 321 -2.06 13.26 -13.39
N ASP A 322 -1.02 13.72 -12.72
CA ASP A 322 -0.20 14.87 -13.08
C ASP A 322 1.28 14.51 -12.90
N ASN A 323 1.90 14.04 -13.98
CA ASN A 323 3.29 13.59 -13.95
C ASN A 323 4.28 14.74 -13.70
N GLN A 324 3.91 16.00 -13.95
CA GLN A 324 4.79 17.15 -13.73
C GLN A 324 4.92 17.51 -12.25
N GLN A 325 3.89 17.23 -11.45
CA GLN A 325 3.85 17.64 -10.04
C GLN A 325 4.21 16.51 -9.08
N LEU A 326 3.96 15.26 -9.44
CA LEU A 326 4.12 14.13 -8.53
C LEU A 326 5.55 13.95 -8.02
N VAL A 327 6.54 14.14 -8.89
CA VAL A 327 7.97 13.96 -8.61
C VAL A 327 8.71 15.27 -8.90
N HIS A 328 9.10 16.00 -7.85
CA HIS A 328 9.93 17.21 -8.02
C HIS A 328 11.41 16.89 -8.29
N ALA A 329 11.85 15.66 -7.99
CA ALA A 329 13.19 15.09 -8.25
C ALA A 329 14.38 15.78 -7.54
N ARG A 330 14.16 16.78 -6.67
CA ARG A 330 15.25 17.57 -6.04
C ARG A 330 15.84 16.86 -4.82
N PHE A 331 15.04 16.15 -4.03
CA PHE A 331 15.51 15.44 -2.83
C PHE A 331 14.68 14.18 -2.54
N GLY A 332 15.34 13.18 -1.96
CA GLY A 332 14.70 11.94 -1.53
C GLY A 332 14.51 11.82 -0.01
N LYS A 333 15.02 12.81 0.77
CA LYS A 333 15.00 12.83 2.24
C LYS A 333 13.93 13.79 2.77
N LYS A 334 13.55 13.63 4.06
CA LYS A 334 12.70 14.57 4.80
C LYS A 334 13.31 15.99 4.76
N ARG A 335 12.47 17.00 4.55
CA ARG A 335 12.85 18.42 4.58
C ARG A 335 12.28 19.17 5.77
N GLY A 336 11.01 18.96 6.12
CA GLY A 336 10.28 19.74 7.13
C GLY A 336 9.65 21.02 6.55
N ALA A 337 9.58 22.10 7.32
CA ALA A 337 8.90 23.32 6.91
C ALA A 337 9.86 24.30 6.22
N TYR A 338 9.39 24.91 5.13
CA TYR A 338 10.12 25.96 4.40
C TYR A 338 10.22 27.22 5.25
N LEU A 339 11.42 27.81 5.32
CA LEU A 339 11.69 29.01 6.10
C LEU A 339 12.04 30.24 5.25
N GLY A 340 12.44 30.05 4.01
CA GLY A 340 12.84 31.14 3.12
C GLY A 340 14.20 30.92 2.47
N THR A 341 14.67 31.93 1.75
CA THR A 341 15.94 31.92 0.99
C THR A 341 16.97 32.83 1.65
N VAL A 342 18.21 32.34 1.71
CA VAL A 342 19.38 33.06 2.24
C VAL A 342 19.72 34.23 1.33
N VAL A 343 19.78 35.46 1.89
CA VAL A 343 20.11 36.68 1.19
C VAL A 343 21.60 37.02 1.33
N ASP A 344 22.16 36.78 2.52
CA ASP A 344 23.58 37.03 2.83
C ASP A 344 24.12 36.01 3.83
N VAL A 345 25.42 35.73 3.77
CA VAL A 345 26.10 34.73 4.62
C VAL A 345 27.22 35.40 5.40
N ALA A 346 27.20 35.24 6.73
CA ALA A 346 28.23 35.69 7.65
C ALA A 346 28.98 34.50 8.30
N THR A 347 30.01 34.78 9.06
CA THR A 347 30.84 33.76 9.70
C THR A 347 30.16 32.94 10.78
N ASN A 348 28.98 33.36 11.25
CA ASN A 348 28.23 32.68 12.35
C ASN A 348 26.73 32.66 12.10
N GLY A 349 26.28 32.95 10.88
CA GLY A 349 24.86 33.01 10.56
C GLY A 349 24.53 33.41 9.15
N VAL A 350 23.25 33.54 8.89
CA VAL A 350 22.70 33.97 7.60
C VAL A 350 21.66 35.08 7.78
N THR A 351 21.60 36.02 6.84
CA THR A 351 20.53 36.99 6.75
C THR A 351 19.51 36.51 5.72
N MET A 352 18.24 36.52 6.09
CA MET A 352 17.16 36.02 5.21
C MET A 352 15.83 36.70 5.52
N ARG A 353 14.87 36.59 4.60
CA ARG A 353 13.47 36.88 4.87
C ARG A 353 12.82 35.58 5.41
N LEU A 354 12.36 35.63 6.66
CA LEU A 354 11.64 34.49 7.25
C LEU A 354 10.22 34.45 6.71
N GLU A 355 9.84 33.29 6.14
CA GLU A 355 8.50 32.99 5.62
C GLU A 355 7.78 31.93 6.48
N GLY A 356 8.47 31.38 7.48
CA GLY A 356 7.94 30.41 8.43
C GLY A 356 8.38 30.67 9.86
N PRO A 357 7.74 30.05 10.86
CA PRO A 357 8.07 30.24 12.27
C PRO A 357 9.42 29.63 12.62
N LEU A 358 10.29 30.46 13.18
CA LEU A 358 11.63 30.03 13.63
C LEU A 358 11.94 30.62 14.99
N LYS A 359 12.59 29.84 15.87
CA LYS A 359 13.02 30.27 17.19
C LYS A 359 14.33 29.61 17.61
N PRO A 360 15.03 30.15 18.63
CA PRO A 360 16.20 29.49 19.19
C PRO A 360 15.88 28.05 19.66
N GLY A 361 16.81 27.13 19.39
CA GLY A 361 16.65 25.69 19.65
C GLY A 361 16.05 24.89 18.50
N ASP A 362 15.49 25.51 17.48
CA ASP A 362 15.03 24.83 16.27
C ASP A 362 16.19 24.31 15.44
N GLY A 363 16.00 23.10 14.88
CA GLY A 363 16.97 22.53 13.93
C GLY A 363 16.64 22.91 12.50
N VAL A 364 17.67 23.21 11.71
CA VAL A 364 17.52 23.62 10.30
C VAL A 364 18.54 22.95 9.38
N VAL A 365 18.25 22.95 8.06
CA VAL A 365 19.15 22.46 7.00
C VAL A 365 19.15 23.43 5.83
N PHE A 366 20.33 23.64 5.21
CA PHE A 366 20.52 24.45 4.02
C PHE A 366 20.48 23.56 2.78
N ASP A 367 19.55 23.83 1.89
CA ASP A 367 19.44 23.21 0.56
C ASP A 367 20.01 24.17 -0.49
N GLN A 368 21.05 23.73 -1.17
CA GLN A 368 21.78 24.53 -2.15
C GLN A 368 21.52 24.10 -3.61
N GLY A 369 20.48 23.26 -3.83
CA GLY A 369 20.17 22.71 -5.15
C GLY A 369 21.17 21.67 -5.67
N LYS A 370 21.99 21.10 -4.78
CA LYS A 370 23.00 20.08 -5.12
C LYS A 370 22.71 18.78 -4.38
N PRO A 371 21.80 17.95 -4.90
CA PRO A 371 21.28 16.80 -4.19
C PRO A 371 22.34 15.73 -3.85
N ALA A 372 23.46 15.71 -4.57
CA ALA A 372 24.54 14.75 -4.35
C ALA A 372 25.56 15.21 -3.28
N GLU A 373 25.59 16.50 -2.92
CA GLU A 373 26.52 17.05 -1.96
C GLU A 373 26.00 16.93 -0.52
N ARG A 374 26.93 16.92 0.46
CA ARG A 374 26.57 16.93 1.88
C ARG A 374 25.96 18.28 2.25
N GLU A 375 24.73 18.27 2.72
CA GLU A 375 24.05 19.46 3.19
C GLU A 375 24.60 19.91 4.54
N GLN A 376 24.64 21.24 4.75
CA GLN A 376 24.97 21.86 6.02
C GLN A 376 23.69 22.08 6.82
N GLY A 377 23.77 22.07 8.15
CA GLY A 377 22.64 22.32 9.03
C GLY A 377 23.09 22.38 10.48
N GLY A 378 22.25 22.93 11.34
CA GLY A 378 22.56 23.10 12.76
C GLY A 378 21.33 23.57 13.54
N PHE A 379 21.57 23.90 14.82
CA PHE A 379 20.55 24.48 15.69
C PHE A 379 20.64 25.99 15.68
N VAL A 380 19.47 26.64 15.66
CA VAL A 380 19.37 28.10 15.79
C VAL A 380 19.71 28.54 17.19
N HIS A 381 20.67 29.42 17.35
CA HIS A 381 21.08 29.97 18.62
C HIS A 381 20.43 31.36 18.92
N GLY A 382 20.07 32.10 17.89
CA GLY A 382 19.43 33.41 18.06
C GLY A 382 18.86 33.97 16.78
N LEU A 383 17.95 34.92 16.93
CA LEU A 383 17.32 35.65 15.85
C LEU A 383 17.47 37.14 16.13
N GLU A 384 18.00 37.90 15.19
CA GLU A 384 18.22 39.33 15.33
C GLU A 384 17.59 40.11 14.13
N PRO A 385 16.88 41.18 14.37
CA PRO A 385 16.35 42.02 13.27
C PRO A 385 17.48 42.53 12.39
N ALA A 386 17.33 42.46 11.06
CA ALA A 386 18.24 43.00 10.08
C ALA A 386 17.55 44.06 9.21
N ARG A 387 18.32 44.85 8.46
CA ARG A 387 17.78 45.91 7.59
C ARG A 387 16.83 45.37 6.54
N GLY A 388 15.82 46.14 6.16
CA GLY A 388 14.90 45.78 5.09
C GLY A 388 13.87 44.71 5.44
N GLY A 389 13.55 44.51 6.72
CA GLY A 389 12.60 43.49 7.18
C GLY A 389 13.16 42.06 7.10
N LEU A 390 14.48 41.95 7.04
CA LEU A 390 15.20 40.67 7.09
C LEU A 390 15.48 40.28 8.55
N THR A 391 15.83 39.02 8.75
CA THR A 391 16.25 38.46 10.03
C THR A 391 17.64 37.84 9.88
N PHE A 392 18.53 38.13 10.81
CA PHE A 392 19.79 37.43 10.95
C PHE A 392 19.58 36.21 11.84
N VAL A 393 19.84 35.02 11.31
CA VAL A 393 19.72 33.73 11.99
C VAL A 393 21.13 33.33 12.41
N ARG A 394 21.36 33.27 13.73
CA ARG A 394 22.66 32.94 14.32
C ARG A 394 22.73 31.47 14.74
N PHE A 395 23.91 30.87 14.50
CA PHE A 395 24.24 29.49 14.82
C PHE A 395 25.44 29.39 15.80
N GLY A 396 25.71 28.20 16.33
CA GLY A 396 26.93 27.93 17.08
C GLY A 396 28.17 27.98 16.21
N ARG A 397 29.35 28.20 16.83
CA ARG A 397 30.60 28.44 16.09
C ARG A 397 31.04 27.28 15.20
N GLU A 398 30.69 26.02 15.53
CA GLU A 398 31.13 24.80 14.84
C GLU A 398 29.98 24.01 14.23
N ASP A 399 28.73 24.50 14.29
CA ASP A 399 27.55 23.75 13.84
C ASP A 399 27.47 23.67 12.30
N VAL A 400 28.00 24.70 11.61
CA VAL A 400 27.86 24.86 10.16
C VAL A 400 29.19 25.24 9.55
N ASP A 401 29.58 24.56 8.48
CA ASP A 401 30.71 24.98 7.64
C ASP A 401 30.26 26.09 6.67
N TRP A 402 30.53 27.33 7.04
CA TRP A 402 30.08 28.53 6.31
C TRP A 402 30.72 28.66 4.94
N SER A 403 31.85 28.01 4.67
CA SER A 403 32.48 27.99 3.34
C SER A 403 31.62 27.25 2.31
N LEU A 404 30.74 26.37 2.78
CA LEU A 404 29.85 25.56 1.96
C LEU A 404 28.44 26.15 1.84
N VAL A 405 28.07 27.18 2.59
CA VAL A 405 26.76 27.84 2.51
C VAL A 405 26.83 29.03 1.59
N LYS A 406 25.88 29.13 0.65
CA LYS A 406 25.86 30.21 -0.36
C LYS A 406 24.58 31.01 -0.29
N THR A 407 24.69 32.30 -0.71
CA THR A 407 23.52 33.12 -1.02
C THR A 407 22.62 32.41 -2.03
N GLY A 408 21.32 32.46 -1.82
CA GLY A 408 20.32 31.73 -2.61
C GLY A 408 19.99 30.32 -2.08
N ALA A 409 20.74 29.81 -1.07
CA ALA A 409 20.37 28.56 -0.42
C ALA A 409 18.98 28.64 0.23
N ILE A 410 18.20 27.58 0.15
CA ILE A 410 16.90 27.48 0.82
C ILE A 410 17.10 26.95 2.22
N LEU A 411 16.51 27.60 3.22
CA LEU A 411 16.52 27.11 4.60
C LEU A 411 15.23 26.36 4.92
N TRP A 412 15.39 25.14 5.45
CA TRP A 412 14.30 24.28 5.89
C TRP A 412 14.40 24.04 7.40
N LYS A 413 13.27 24.11 8.11
CA LYS A 413 13.19 23.72 9.52
C LYS A 413 12.98 22.21 9.63
N THR A 414 13.88 21.53 10.32
CA THR A 414 13.87 20.05 10.42
C THR A 414 13.46 19.55 11.80
N LYS A 415 13.52 20.40 12.84
CA LYS A 415 13.15 20.07 14.22
C LYS A 415 12.50 21.29 14.91
N ASP A 416 11.41 21.02 15.64
CA ASP A 416 10.70 21.96 16.51
C ASP A 416 10.41 21.29 17.85
N GLN A 417 11.19 21.67 18.89
CA GLN A 417 11.10 21.03 20.20
C GLN A 417 9.76 21.28 20.93
N GLU A 418 9.15 22.44 20.70
CA GLU A 418 7.85 22.77 21.32
C GLU A 418 6.71 22.00 20.69
N LEU A 419 6.75 21.84 19.36
CA LEU A 419 5.80 20.99 18.65
C LEU A 419 5.94 19.54 19.11
N ASP A 420 7.18 19.01 19.17
CA ASP A 420 7.45 17.65 19.61
C ASP A 420 6.90 17.42 21.02
N LYS A 421 7.16 18.35 21.96
CA LYS A 421 6.62 18.30 23.32
C LYS A 421 5.10 18.34 23.35
N ARG A 422 4.48 19.25 22.61
CA ARG A 422 3.02 19.37 22.55
C ARG A 422 2.37 18.09 21.99
N LEU A 423 2.99 17.48 21.00
CA LEU A 423 2.51 16.22 20.42
C LEU A 423 2.67 15.07 21.41
N HIS A 424 3.83 14.97 22.08
CA HIS A 424 4.07 14.00 23.14
C HIS A 424 3.04 14.14 24.27
N ASP A 425 2.81 15.35 24.76
CA ASP A 425 1.81 15.63 25.79
C ASP A 425 0.38 15.27 25.37
N SER A 426 0.08 15.04 24.09
CA SER A 426 -1.26 14.68 23.64
C SER A 426 -1.63 13.22 23.95
N TRP A 427 -0.64 12.35 24.16
CA TRP A 427 -0.87 10.92 24.37
C TRP A 427 -0.18 10.33 25.62
N ASP A 428 0.83 11.01 26.16
CA ASP A 428 1.49 10.61 27.42
C ASP A 428 0.85 11.32 28.62
N ARG A 429 -0.38 10.91 28.94
CA ARG A 429 -1.18 11.48 30.06
C ARG A 429 -1.92 10.39 30.80
N GLU A 430 -2.17 10.60 32.09
CA GLU A 430 -3.00 9.72 32.90
C GLU A 430 -4.48 9.75 32.47
N LYS A 431 -4.97 10.94 31.99
CA LYS A 431 -6.37 11.12 31.57
C LYS A 431 -6.52 10.99 30.07
N ALA A 432 -7.57 10.29 29.67
CA ALA A 432 -7.95 10.15 28.26
C ALA A 432 -8.12 11.52 27.58
N ASN A 433 -7.36 11.74 26.50
CA ASN A 433 -7.44 12.95 25.68
C ASN A 433 -8.61 12.87 24.69
N PHE A 434 -8.77 11.74 24.00
CA PHE A 434 -9.89 11.48 23.13
C PHE A 434 -10.91 10.55 23.79
N ARG A 435 -12.19 10.95 23.75
CA ARG A 435 -13.26 10.24 24.43
C ARG A 435 -14.34 9.82 23.42
N ARG A 436 -14.98 8.68 23.69
CA ARG A 436 -16.08 8.16 22.89
C ARG A 436 -17.42 8.51 23.54
N PRO A 437 -18.48 8.79 22.74
CA PRO A 437 -19.80 9.06 23.27
C PRO A 437 -20.38 7.85 24.00
N LEU A 438 -20.98 8.09 25.15
CA LEU A 438 -21.73 7.12 25.94
C LEU A 438 -23.13 7.66 26.12
N HIS A 439 -24.10 7.05 25.46
CA HIS A 439 -25.49 7.46 25.51
C HIS A 439 -26.15 6.96 26.79
N ALA A 440 -27.01 7.75 27.38
CA ALA A 440 -27.70 7.41 28.62
C ALA A 440 -29.22 7.45 28.47
N LYS A 441 -29.91 6.45 29.01
CA LYS A 441 -31.37 6.45 29.18
C LYS A 441 -31.69 6.35 30.66
N VAL A 442 -32.49 7.28 31.16
CA VAL A 442 -32.86 7.36 32.58
C VAL A 442 -34.36 7.21 32.72
N ILE A 443 -34.83 6.33 33.58
CA ILE A 443 -36.25 6.12 33.87
C ILE A 443 -36.44 6.30 35.36
N GLY A 444 -37.32 7.21 35.77
CA GLY A 444 -37.64 7.51 37.16
C GLY A 444 -39.14 7.55 37.42
N ARG A 445 -39.57 6.87 38.51
CA ARG A 445 -40.93 6.84 38.98
C ARG A 445 -40.93 7.03 40.52
N LEU A 446 -41.97 7.70 41.01
CA LEU A 446 -42.09 7.92 42.47
C LEU A 446 -42.15 6.58 43.24
N GLY A 447 -41.37 6.46 44.30
CA GLY A 447 -41.32 5.25 45.14
C GLY A 447 -40.60 4.05 44.53
N GLN A 448 -40.01 4.21 43.32
CA GLN A 448 -39.21 3.17 42.66
C GLN A 448 -37.75 3.62 42.56
N PRO A 449 -36.79 2.69 42.49
CA PRO A 449 -35.39 3.01 42.20
C PRO A 449 -35.27 3.71 40.83
N LEU A 450 -34.32 4.67 40.72
CA LEU A 450 -33.99 5.26 39.41
C LEU A 450 -33.18 4.26 38.60
N ARG A 451 -33.65 3.97 37.40
CA ARG A 451 -32.93 3.11 36.45
C ARG A 451 -32.13 3.93 35.47
N VAL A 452 -30.87 3.60 35.28
CA VAL A 452 -29.97 4.17 34.27
C VAL A 452 -29.44 3.07 33.38
N GLU A 453 -29.49 3.32 32.08
CA GLU A 453 -28.92 2.45 31.04
C GLU A 453 -27.87 3.23 30.27
N PHE A 454 -26.68 2.67 30.14
CA PHE A 454 -25.63 3.19 29.27
C PHE A 454 -25.47 2.32 28.01
N ASN A 455 -25.33 3.00 26.86
CA ASN A 455 -25.14 2.39 25.55
C ASN A 455 -23.99 3.11 24.86
N ASP A 456 -22.99 2.34 24.39
CA ASP A 456 -21.80 2.89 23.71
C ASP A 456 -21.95 3.08 22.18
N GLY A 457 -23.11 2.73 21.63
CA GLY A 457 -23.35 2.77 20.20
C GLY A 457 -22.67 1.66 19.37
N GLU A 458 -21.85 0.81 20.03
CA GLU A 458 -21.08 -0.29 19.44
C GLU A 458 -21.69 -1.67 19.78
N GLY A 459 -22.87 -1.67 20.39
CA GLY A 459 -23.59 -2.89 20.76
C GLY A 459 -23.48 -3.31 22.22
N HIS A 460 -22.74 -2.58 23.05
CA HIS A 460 -22.68 -2.85 24.49
C HIS A 460 -23.70 -1.99 25.24
N VAL A 461 -24.52 -2.65 26.04
CA VAL A 461 -25.54 -2.01 26.89
C VAL A 461 -25.41 -2.55 28.30
N VAL A 462 -25.38 -1.65 29.27
CA VAL A 462 -25.42 -1.97 30.69
C VAL A 462 -26.50 -1.16 31.37
N ALA A 463 -27.19 -1.77 32.33
CA ALA A 463 -28.24 -1.10 33.08
C ALA A 463 -28.12 -1.39 34.59
N GLY A 464 -28.51 -0.44 35.39
CA GLY A 464 -28.53 -0.57 36.85
C GLY A 464 -29.51 0.36 37.50
N GLU A 465 -29.73 0.17 38.77
CA GLU A 465 -30.71 0.91 39.57
C GLU A 465 -30.07 1.49 40.83
N THR A 466 -30.60 2.61 41.29
CA THR A 466 -30.23 3.18 42.59
C THR A 466 -30.70 2.26 43.71
N THR A 467 -29.98 2.27 44.84
CA THR A 467 -30.42 1.49 46.03
C THR A 467 -31.59 2.17 46.74
N MET A 468 -31.68 3.49 46.62
CA MET A 468 -32.77 4.27 47.21
C MET A 468 -33.85 4.52 46.14
N PRO A 469 -35.14 4.48 46.51
CA PRO A 469 -36.21 4.86 45.63
C PRO A 469 -36.27 6.39 45.40
N CYS A 470 -36.81 6.83 44.26
CA CYS A 470 -37.08 8.22 44.02
C CYS A 470 -38.14 8.75 44.97
N ALA A 471 -37.85 9.88 45.63
CA ALA A 471 -38.77 10.61 46.50
C ALA A 471 -39.39 11.81 45.77
N ALA A 472 -40.52 12.32 46.27
CA ALA A 472 -41.08 13.57 45.76
C ALA A 472 -40.16 14.75 46.17
N ALA A 473 -39.87 15.64 45.24
CA ALA A 473 -39.04 16.81 45.46
C ALA A 473 -39.86 17.96 46.10
N GLU A 474 -39.44 18.46 47.25
CA GLU A 474 -40.10 19.58 47.89
C GLU A 474 -39.68 20.96 47.34
N LYS A 475 -38.42 21.13 46.92
CA LYS A 475 -37.89 22.43 46.51
C LYS A 475 -37.25 22.43 45.14
N ARG A 476 -36.48 21.37 44.80
CA ARG A 476 -35.69 21.33 43.55
C ARG A 476 -35.73 19.92 42.94
N PRO A 477 -36.65 19.69 41.99
CA PRO A 477 -36.73 18.40 41.32
C PRO A 477 -35.49 18.13 40.48
N MET A 478 -35.17 16.85 40.34
CA MET A 478 -34.15 16.37 39.40
C MET A 478 -34.63 16.63 37.99
N ASP A 479 -33.87 17.35 37.22
CA ASP A 479 -34.13 17.66 35.81
C ASP A 479 -33.05 17.06 34.90
N VAL A 480 -33.28 17.17 33.58
CA VAL A 480 -32.35 16.68 32.55
C VAL A 480 -30.95 17.34 32.69
N THR A 481 -30.91 18.62 33.10
CA THR A 481 -29.65 19.34 33.29
C THR A 481 -28.85 18.73 34.45
N THR A 482 -29.50 18.50 35.58
CA THR A 482 -28.88 17.85 36.74
C THR A 482 -28.38 16.43 36.39
N LEU A 483 -29.19 15.66 35.65
CA LEU A 483 -28.78 14.32 35.20
C LEU A 483 -27.56 14.40 34.30
N ARG A 484 -27.57 15.31 33.32
CA ARG A 484 -26.43 15.53 32.40
C ARG A 484 -25.17 15.89 33.16
N ASP A 485 -25.24 16.79 34.12
CA ASP A 485 -24.11 17.22 34.92
C ASP A 485 -23.55 16.07 35.80
N GLN A 486 -24.41 15.22 36.37
CA GLN A 486 -23.94 14.15 37.25
C GLN A 486 -23.49 12.92 36.49
N LEU A 487 -24.25 12.49 35.47
CA LEU A 487 -23.88 11.34 34.65
C LEU A 487 -22.72 11.65 33.69
N GLY A 488 -22.53 12.93 33.29
CA GLY A 488 -21.45 13.38 32.41
C GLY A 488 -20.07 13.46 33.09
N ARG A 489 -19.98 13.30 34.43
CA ARG A 489 -18.71 13.29 35.20
C ARG A 489 -18.01 11.93 35.03
N LEU A 490 -17.70 11.56 33.77
CA LEU A 490 -17.08 10.28 33.43
C LEU A 490 -15.55 10.26 33.62
N GLY A 491 -14.96 11.38 34.06
CA GLY A 491 -13.60 11.54 34.59
C GLY A 491 -12.49 10.83 33.85
N ASP A 492 -11.94 9.79 34.46
CA ASP A 492 -10.77 9.06 33.99
C ASP A 492 -11.13 7.92 33.04
N THR A 493 -12.42 7.83 32.62
CA THR A 493 -12.86 6.86 31.60
C THR A 493 -12.57 7.35 30.19
N GLY A 494 -12.56 6.45 29.23
CA GLY A 494 -12.48 6.79 27.79
C GLY A 494 -13.79 7.34 27.21
N PHE A 495 -14.75 7.77 28.06
CA PHE A 495 -16.07 8.18 27.62
C PHE A 495 -16.37 9.65 27.91
N GLU A 496 -17.25 10.22 27.10
CA GLU A 496 -17.99 11.45 27.36
C GLU A 496 -19.49 11.18 27.22
N LEU A 497 -20.33 11.95 27.94
CA LEU A 497 -21.76 11.76 27.84
C LEU A 497 -22.29 12.27 26.50
N GLY A 498 -22.84 11.37 25.71
CA GLY A 498 -23.51 11.65 24.43
C GLY A 498 -24.95 12.09 24.61
N GLU A 499 -25.88 11.41 23.95
CA GLU A 499 -27.32 11.68 24.11
C GLU A 499 -27.80 11.21 25.47
N LEU A 500 -28.66 12.05 26.08
CA LEU A 500 -29.34 11.72 27.32
C LEU A 500 -30.85 11.76 27.10
N GLN A 501 -31.50 10.62 27.26
CA GLN A 501 -32.95 10.49 27.26
C GLN A 501 -33.42 10.29 28.70
N ALA A 502 -34.33 11.16 29.18
CA ALA A 502 -34.86 11.07 30.54
C ALA A 502 -36.38 10.94 30.48
N ASP A 503 -36.88 9.85 31.03
CA ASP A 503 -38.30 9.57 31.25
C ASP A 503 -38.59 9.64 32.77
N LEU A 504 -38.93 10.85 33.25
CA LEU A 504 -39.17 11.14 34.64
C LEU A 504 -40.67 11.44 34.87
N GLU A 505 -41.31 10.68 35.71
CA GLU A 505 -42.74 10.88 36.02
C GLU A 505 -42.92 11.59 37.38
N GLY A 506 -43.25 12.89 37.29
CA GLY A 506 -43.43 13.77 38.44
C GLY A 506 -42.17 14.53 38.89
N ALA A 507 -42.29 15.32 39.94
CA ALA A 507 -41.17 16.06 40.52
C ALA A 507 -40.39 15.12 41.45
N LEU A 508 -39.32 14.49 40.91
CA LEU A 508 -38.53 13.48 41.60
C LEU A 508 -37.22 14.05 42.17
N ILE A 509 -36.76 13.48 43.25
CA ILE A 509 -35.42 13.70 43.79
C ILE A 509 -34.77 12.37 44.19
N ILE A 510 -33.44 12.28 43.98
CA ILE A 510 -32.57 11.18 44.42
C ILE A 510 -31.28 11.79 44.97
N PRO A 511 -30.62 11.23 45.98
CA PRO A 511 -29.33 11.71 46.42
C PRO A 511 -28.28 11.65 45.32
N VAL A 512 -27.47 12.71 45.17
CA VAL A 512 -26.40 12.79 44.16
C VAL A 512 -25.36 11.67 44.36
N SER A 513 -25.18 11.20 45.59
CA SER A 513 -24.30 10.06 45.89
C SER A 513 -24.74 8.78 45.20
N GLU A 514 -26.07 8.52 45.11
CA GLU A 514 -26.62 7.37 44.43
C GLU A 514 -26.34 7.44 42.90
N LEU A 515 -26.56 8.61 42.30
CA LEU A 515 -26.24 8.83 40.86
C LEU A 515 -24.73 8.63 40.59
N ASN A 516 -23.87 9.16 41.49
CA ASN A 516 -22.44 9.04 41.35
C ASN A 516 -21.94 7.61 41.51
N ARG A 517 -22.53 6.83 42.44
CA ARG A 517 -22.24 5.41 42.59
C ARG A 517 -22.64 4.66 41.31
N LEU A 518 -23.91 4.80 40.90
CA LEU A 518 -24.46 4.09 39.74
C LEU A 518 -23.70 4.41 38.46
N ARG A 519 -23.35 5.68 38.21
CA ARG A 519 -22.53 6.09 37.10
C ARG A 519 -21.19 5.36 37.05
N ARG A 520 -20.46 5.29 38.20
CA ARG A 520 -19.15 4.61 38.27
C ARG A 520 -19.29 3.12 37.96
N ASP A 521 -20.27 2.49 38.60
CA ASP A 521 -20.52 1.05 38.45
C ASP A 521 -20.85 0.69 37.01
N LEU A 522 -21.72 1.49 36.36
CA LEU A 522 -22.08 1.28 34.97
C LEU A 522 -20.94 1.57 33.98
N ALA A 523 -20.12 2.63 34.21
CA ALA A 523 -18.97 2.96 33.40
C ALA A 523 -17.87 1.87 33.51
N GLU A 524 -17.69 1.26 34.66
CA GLU A 524 -16.79 0.13 34.87
C GLU A 524 -17.32 -1.13 34.14
N GLN A 525 -18.61 -1.43 34.26
CA GLN A 525 -19.23 -2.58 33.63
C GLN A 525 -19.10 -2.50 32.08
N ILE A 526 -19.41 -1.36 31.47
CA ILE A 526 -19.33 -1.20 30.01
C ILE A 526 -17.88 -1.27 29.51
N THR A 527 -16.93 -0.71 30.28
CA THR A 527 -15.49 -0.84 29.98
C THR A 527 -15.06 -2.30 30.05
N LYS A 528 -15.53 -3.06 31.03
CA LYS A 528 -15.22 -4.49 31.16
C LYS A 528 -15.81 -5.31 30.00
N LEU A 529 -17.04 -4.99 29.56
CA LEU A 529 -17.65 -5.63 28.40
C LEU A 529 -16.83 -5.36 27.13
N ARG A 530 -16.46 -4.11 26.88
CA ARG A 530 -15.62 -3.74 25.73
C ARG A 530 -14.27 -4.47 25.69
N ARG A 531 -13.64 -4.68 26.83
CA ARG A 531 -12.33 -5.37 26.94
C ARG A 531 -12.40 -6.86 26.69
N GLN A 532 -13.58 -7.46 26.60
CA GLN A 532 -13.70 -8.87 26.27
C GLN A 532 -13.27 -9.11 24.82
N PRO A 533 -12.48 -10.15 24.57
CA PRO A 533 -12.08 -10.47 23.19
C PRO A 533 -13.29 -10.85 22.36
N LEU A 534 -13.28 -10.46 21.10
CA LEU A 534 -14.26 -10.91 20.11
C LEU A 534 -14.20 -12.44 19.99
N ARG A 535 -15.34 -13.03 19.73
CA ARG A 535 -15.49 -14.49 19.64
C ARG A 535 -15.73 -14.91 18.19
N TRP A 536 -14.64 -15.03 17.44
CA TRP A 536 -14.70 -15.64 16.11
C TRP A 536 -14.80 -17.15 16.20
N THR A 537 -15.45 -17.77 15.24
CA THR A 537 -15.51 -19.24 15.14
C THR A 537 -14.13 -19.78 14.82
N LEU A 538 -13.58 -20.64 15.67
CA LEU A 538 -12.29 -21.29 15.45
C LEU A 538 -12.52 -22.77 15.21
N LEU A 539 -12.34 -23.22 13.97
CA LEU A 539 -12.50 -24.63 13.59
C LEU A 539 -11.35 -25.48 14.18
N PRO A 540 -11.55 -26.79 14.39
CA PRO A 540 -10.48 -27.70 14.76
C PRO A 540 -9.29 -27.56 13.78
N TYR A 541 -8.07 -27.74 14.30
CA TYR A 541 -6.90 -27.71 13.42
C TYR A 541 -6.79 -29.03 12.67
N GLU A 542 -6.72 -28.91 11.36
CA GLU A 542 -6.42 -30.03 10.46
C GLU A 542 -5.17 -29.69 9.64
N GLU A 543 -4.17 -30.56 9.64
CA GLU A 543 -2.94 -30.37 8.86
C GLU A 543 -3.24 -30.24 7.37
N ALA A 544 -4.26 -30.95 6.89
CA ALA A 544 -4.77 -30.82 5.53
C ALA A 544 -5.21 -29.40 5.13
N ALA A 545 -5.46 -28.51 6.11
CA ALA A 545 -5.81 -27.12 5.83
C ALA A 545 -4.69 -26.36 5.10
N THR A 546 -3.44 -26.77 5.23
CA THR A 546 -2.26 -26.18 4.58
C THR A 546 -1.87 -26.87 3.27
N GLN A 547 -2.59 -27.92 2.88
CA GLN A 547 -2.27 -28.75 1.72
C GLN A 547 -3.20 -28.45 0.54
N VAL A 548 -2.67 -28.65 -0.66
CA VAL A 548 -3.45 -28.69 -1.90
C VAL A 548 -4.28 -29.97 -1.91
N ALA A 549 -5.51 -29.90 -2.41
CA ALA A 549 -6.34 -31.10 -2.56
C ALA A 549 -5.64 -32.13 -3.45
N PRO A 550 -5.82 -33.45 -3.17
CA PRO A 550 -5.19 -34.50 -3.95
C PRO A 550 -5.39 -34.31 -5.46
N PHE A 551 -4.36 -34.61 -6.22
CA PHE A 551 -4.34 -34.51 -7.69
C PHE A 551 -3.71 -35.77 -8.29
N GLU A 552 -4.17 -36.12 -9.48
CA GLU A 552 -3.55 -37.16 -10.27
C GLU A 552 -2.42 -36.57 -11.12
N PRO A 553 -1.16 -37.04 -10.93
CA PRO A 553 -0.05 -36.54 -11.76
C PRO A 553 -0.29 -36.93 -13.22
N LYS A 554 -0.25 -35.95 -14.11
CA LYS A 554 -0.24 -36.21 -15.56
C LYS A 554 1.15 -36.69 -15.99
N ARG A 555 1.19 -37.55 -17.02
CA ARG A 555 2.47 -37.93 -17.65
C ARG A 555 3.13 -36.64 -18.16
N PRO A 556 4.39 -36.38 -17.78
CA PRO A 556 5.08 -35.19 -18.23
C PRO A 556 5.27 -35.22 -19.76
N GLY A 557 4.88 -34.13 -20.43
CA GLY A 557 5.14 -33.93 -21.85
C GLY A 557 6.63 -33.64 -22.12
N GLU A 558 6.96 -33.31 -23.37
CA GLU A 558 8.27 -32.80 -23.72
C GLU A 558 8.52 -31.41 -23.09
N ALA A 559 9.77 -31.16 -22.70
CA ALA A 559 10.17 -29.84 -22.23
C ALA A 559 10.20 -28.84 -23.40
N GLU A 560 9.72 -27.63 -23.16
CA GLU A 560 9.66 -26.57 -24.16
C GLU A 560 10.15 -25.23 -23.62
N ILE A 561 10.68 -24.41 -24.54
CA ILE A 561 10.98 -23.00 -24.26
C ILE A 561 9.77 -22.17 -24.67
N VAL A 562 9.30 -21.33 -23.77
CA VAL A 562 8.33 -20.28 -23.99
C VAL A 562 9.09 -18.97 -24.17
N VAL A 563 8.93 -18.30 -25.30
CA VAL A 563 9.68 -17.08 -25.64
C VAL A 563 8.82 -15.86 -25.42
N VAL A 564 9.29 -14.89 -24.62
CA VAL A 564 8.64 -13.57 -24.49
C VAL A 564 9.39 -12.55 -25.33
N ILE A 565 8.68 -11.90 -26.23
CA ILE A 565 9.18 -10.82 -27.07
C ILE A 565 8.50 -9.50 -26.75
N ARG A 566 9.27 -8.39 -26.81
CA ARG A 566 8.77 -7.03 -26.55
C ARG A 566 8.97 -6.08 -27.74
N GLU A 567 9.76 -6.50 -28.72
CA GLU A 567 9.95 -5.78 -29.98
C GLU A 567 9.53 -6.68 -31.15
N PRO A 568 8.87 -6.15 -32.17
CA PRO A 568 8.45 -6.94 -33.34
C PRO A 568 9.62 -7.64 -34.05
N GLU A 569 10.82 -7.06 -34.05
CA GLU A 569 12.03 -7.58 -34.64
C GLU A 569 12.54 -8.87 -34.00
N GLN A 570 12.09 -9.17 -32.78
CA GLN A 570 12.40 -10.37 -32.00
C GLN A 570 11.55 -11.58 -32.44
N LEU A 571 10.47 -11.35 -33.21
CA LEU A 571 9.55 -12.41 -33.62
C LEU A 571 10.21 -13.39 -34.60
N GLU A 572 10.91 -12.91 -35.60
CA GLU A 572 11.55 -13.77 -36.61
C GLU A 572 12.60 -14.72 -36.01
N PRO A 573 13.55 -14.25 -35.15
CA PRO A 573 14.47 -15.16 -34.49
C PRO A 573 13.79 -16.14 -33.55
N ALA A 574 12.69 -15.75 -32.89
CA ALA A 574 11.89 -16.66 -32.07
C ALA A 574 11.23 -17.77 -32.91
N LEU A 575 10.66 -17.42 -34.06
CA LEU A 575 10.10 -18.38 -34.99
C LEU A 575 11.18 -19.34 -35.58
N ALA A 576 12.29 -18.78 -36.00
CA ALA A 576 13.42 -19.55 -36.56
C ALA A 576 14.05 -20.49 -35.52
N SER A 577 14.06 -20.15 -34.25
CA SER A 577 14.58 -21.00 -33.16
C SER A 577 13.83 -22.32 -32.98
N GLY A 578 12.63 -22.47 -33.51
CA GLY A 578 11.81 -23.63 -33.31
C GLY A 578 10.87 -23.53 -32.08
N ALA A 579 10.73 -22.37 -31.44
CA ALA A 579 9.77 -22.19 -30.37
C ALA A 579 8.35 -22.57 -30.78
N ARG A 580 7.64 -23.30 -29.91
CA ARG A 580 6.23 -23.69 -30.12
C ARG A 580 5.25 -22.66 -29.52
N VAL A 581 5.70 -21.91 -28.53
CA VAL A 581 4.90 -20.91 -27.82
C VAL A 581 5.67 -19.59 -27.73
N ILE A 582 5.05 -18.53 -28.23
CA ILE A 582 5.60 -17.18 -28.18
C ILE A 582 4.59 -16.27 -27.49
N TYR A 583 5.05 -15.53 -26.48
CA TYR A 583 4.29 -14.48 -25.81
C TYR A 583 4.75 -13.12 -26.34
N GLY A 584 3.80 -12.30 -26.79
CA GLY A 584 4.06 -10.92 -27.17
C GLY A 584 3.64 -9.95 -26.06
N GLU A 585 4.52 -9.06 -25.63
CA GLU A 585 4.24 -7.91 -24.76
C GLU A 585 4.61 -6.63 -25.50
N TYR A 586 3.63 -5.88 -25.97
CA TYR A 586 3.87 -4.68 -26.75
C TYR A 586 3.31 -3.42 -26.09
N GLU A 587 4.06 -2.33 -26.20
CA GLU A 587 3.65 -1.00 -25.79
C GLU A 587 2.39 -0.54 -26.53
N ASP A 588 2.34 -0.75 -27.86
CA ASP A 588 1.16 -0.52 -28.69
C ASP A 588 0.39 -1.83 -28.92
N PRO A 589 -0.83 -2.00 -28.36
CA PRO A 589 -1.61 -3.23 -28.56
C PRO A 589 -1.96 -3.53 -30.01
N LYS A 590 -1.85 -2.57 -30.94
CA LYS A 590 -2.07 -2.79 -32.36
C LYS A 590 -1.01 -3.70 -33.00
N LYS A 591 0.19 -3.76 -32.40
CA LYS A 591 1.29 -4.63 -32.87
C LYS A 591 0.94 -6.11 -32.76
N PHE A 592 0.07 -6.51 -31.81
CA PHE A 592 -0.35 -7.92 -31.66
C PHE A 592 -0.94 -8.51 -32.91
N ARG A 593 -1.79 -7.76 -33.62
CA ARG A 593 -2.45 -8.25 -34.86
C ARG A 593 -1.43 -8.56 -35.96
N ALA A 594 -0.42 -7.71 -36.11
CA ALA A 594 0.64 -7.93 -37.10
C ALA A 594 1.46 -9.18 -36.75
N SER A 595 1.78 -9.38 -35.46
CA SER A 595 2.52 -10.56 -34.99
C SER A 595 1.71 -11.84 -35.18
N VAL A 596 0.42 -11.85 -34.88
CA VAL A 596 -0.46 -13.01 -35.13
C VAL A 596 -0.50 -13.34 -36.63
N ALA A 597 -0.70 -12.33 -37.47
CA ALA A 597 -0.72 -12.54 -38.94
C ALA A 597 0.62 -13.12 -39.45
N ARG A 598 1.76 -12.64 -38.91
CA ARG A 598 3.08 -13.17 -39.30
C ARG A 598 3.27 -14.62 -38.82
N VAL A 599 2.82 -14.95 -37.60
CA VAL A 599 2.85 -16.33 -37.10
C VAL A 599 2.03 -17.25 -37.99
N ARG A 600 0.82 -16.85 -38.40
CA ARG A 600 -0.03 -17.65 -39.34
C ARG A 600 0.62 -17.85 -40.68
N ALA A 601 1.30 -16.83 -41.23
CA ALA A 601 2.07 -16.97 -42.46
C ALA A 601 3.21 -17.97 -42.29
N TYR A 602 3.98 -17.85 -41.19
CA TYR A 602 5.07 -18.78 -40.87
C TYR A 602 4.59 -20.24 -40.74
N GLU A 603 3.43 -20.46 -40.08
CA GLU A 603 2.85 -21.81 -39.98
C GLU A 603 2.61 -22.45 -41.35
N GLN A 604 2.15 -21.64 -42.31
CA GLN A 604 1.95 -22.11 -43.72
C GLN A 604 3.27 -22.36 -44.45
N GLU A 605 4.26 -21.48 -44.24
CA GLU A 605 5.59 -21.58 -44.88
C GLU A 605 6.37 -22.78 -44.31
N ALA A 606 6.38 -22.97 -43.00
CA ALA A 606 7.21 -23.97 -42.32
C ALA A 606 6.49 -25.31 -42.07
N GLY A 607 5.19 -25.39 -42.29
CA GLY A 607 4.38 -26.59 -42.01
C GLY A 607 4.31 -26.97 -40.52
N ARG A 608 4.55 -26.01 -39.64
CA ARG A 608 4.67 -26.23 -38.19
C ARG A 608 3.78 -25.27 -37.44
N LYS A 609 3.03 -25.82 -36.45
CA LYS A 609 2.17 -25.04 -35.56
C LYS A 609 2.99 -24.23 -34.53
N VAL A 610 2.62 -22.97 -34.33
CA VAL A 610 3.19 -22.08 -33.34
C VAL A 610 2.05 -21.33 -32.65
N GLU A 611 1.98 -21.41 -31.34
CA GLU A 611 1.00 -20.63 -30.57
C GLU A 611 1.53 -19.24 -30.26
N PHE A 612 0.77 -18.22 -30.63
CA PHE A 612 1.03 -16.84 -30.20
C PHE A 612 0.04 -16.43 -29.12
N TRP A 613 0.57 -16.00 -27.97
CA TRP A 613 -0.20 -15.55 -26.82
C TRP A 613 0.01 -14.04 -26.61
N ALA A 614 -1.08 -13.29 -26.42
CA ALA A 614 -1.02 -11.86 -26.17
C ALA A 614 -0.92 -11.57 -24.66
N MET A 615 0.03 -10.72 -24.30
CA MET A 615 0.20 -10.20 -22.95
C MET A 615 -0.33 -8.77 -22.90
N GLY A 616 -1.45 -8.55 -22.18
CA GLY A 616 -1.97 -7.22 -21.90
C GLY A 616 -1.08 -6.44 -20.90
N PRO A 617 -1.48 -5.22 -20.53
CA PRO A 617 -0.76 -4.44 -19.53
C PRO A 617 -0.76 -5.19 -18.19
N ARG A 618 0.32 -5.02 -17.39
CA ARG A 618 0.43 -5.66 -16.07
C ARG A 618 -0.62 -5.15 -15.09
N ILE A 619 -1.00 -3.90 -15.21
CA ILE A 619 -2.04 -3.26 -14.42
C ILE A 619 -3.16 -2.80 -15.33
N HIS A 620 -4.38 -2.98 -14.87
CA HIS A 620 -5.58 -2.47 -15.51
C HIS A 620 -6.37 -1.64 -14.48
N LYS A 621 -6.59 -0.36 -14.77
CA LYS A 621 -7.37 0.53 -13.91
C LYS A 621 -8.82 0.62 -14.36
N GLN A 622 -9.66 1.06 -13.44
CA GLN A 622 -11.09 1.23 -13.70
C GLN A 622 -11.34 2.17 -14.90
N GLY A 623 -11.97 1.65 -15.94
CA GLY A 623 -12.30 2.40 -17.15
C GLY A 623 -11.35 2.19 -18.34
N GLU A 624 -10.34 1.35 -18.22
CA GLU A 624 -9.38 1.04 -19.29
C GLU A 624 -9.80 -0.14 -20.19
N GLY A 625 -11.04 -0.64 -20.09
CA GLY A 625 -11.54 -1.83 -20.81
C GLY A 625 -11.28 -1.86 -22.32
N ARG A 626 -11.14 -0.67 -22.94
CA ARG A 626 -10.79 -0.57 -24.38
C ARG A 626 -9.42 -1.19 -24.70
N ILE A 627 -8.49 -1.20 -23.76
CA ILE A 627 -7.18 -1.84 -23.97
C ILE A 627 -7.37 -3.35 -24.13
N SER A 628 -8.13 -3.96 -23.22
CA SER A 628 -8.46 -5.40 -23.30
C SER A 628 -9.22 -5.75 -24.56
N GLU A 629 -10.15 -4.90 -25.02
CA GLU A 629 -10.85 -5.08 -26.30
C GLU A 629 -9.90 -5.10 -27.51
N ILE A 630 -8.91 -4.19 -27.53
CA ILE A 630 -7.90 -4.15 -28.59
C ILE A 630 -7.01 -5.40 -28.54
N VAL A 631 -6.59 -5.83 -27.34
CA VAL A 631 -5.81 -7.06 -27.17
C VAL A 631 -6.61 -8.27 -27.67
N LEU A 632 -7.87 -8.42 -27.28
CA LEU A 632 -8.73 -9.50 -27.73
C LEU A 632 -8.93 -9.51 -29.25
N SER A 633 -8.96 -8.33 -29.88
CA SER A 633 -9.19 -8.19 -31.33
C SER A 633 -8.04 -8.72 -32.21
N CYS A 634 -6.91 -9.11 -31.61
CA CYS A 634 -5.81 -9.73 -32.35
C CYS A 634 -6.03 -11.23 -32.64
N GLU A 635 -7.01 -11.85 -31.97
CA GLU A 635 -7.37 -13.26 -32.13
C GLU A 635 -6.17 -14.21 -31.94
N ALA A 636 -5.39 -13.94 -30.85
CA ALA A 636 -4.29 -14.79 -30.43
C ALA A 636 -4.78 -16.20 -30.01
N ASP A 637 -3.89 -17.20 -30.01
CA ASP A 637 -4.20 -18.56 -29.54
C ASP A 637 -4.55 -18.63 -28.07
N GLY A 638 -4.03 -17.69 -27.26
CA GLY A 638 -4.33 -17.53 -25.85
C GLY A 638 -3.92 -16.16 -25.32
N TYR A 639 -4.24 -15.91 -24.05
CA TYR A 639 -3.97 -14.64 -23.40
C TYR A 639 -3.30 -14.86 -22.05
N LEU A 640 -2.26 -14.08 -21.77
CA LEU A 640 -1.59 -14.12 -20.47
C LEU A 640 -2.26 -13.14 -19.53
N VAL A 641 -2.85 -13.67 -18.46
CA VAL A 641 -3.53 -12.88 -17.41
C VAL A 641 -2.50 -12.28 -16.48
N ARG A 642 -2.51 -10.97 -16.34
CA ARG A 642 -1.51 -10.22 -15.55
C ARG A 642 -2.10 -9.44 -14.39
N ASN A 643 -3.41 -9.29 -14.35
CA ASN A 643 -4.19 -8.56 -13.36
C ASN A 643 -5.60 -9.15 -13.22
N HIS A 644 -6.36 -8.69 -12.25
CA HIS A 644 -7.70 -9.22 -11.96
C HIS A 644 -8.74 -8.87 -13.04
N GLU A 645 -8.57 -7.74 -13.74
CA GLU A 645 -9.45 -7.37 -14.84
C GLU A 645 -9.32 -8.33 -16.03
N ASP A 646 -8.12 -8.82 -16.31
CA ASP A 646 -7.86 -9.79 -17.37
C ASP A 646 -8.60 -11.11 -17.11
N LEU A 647 -8.70 -11.56 -15.83
CA LEU A 647 -9.48 -12.75 -15.46
C LEU A 647 -10.96 -12.61 -15.86
N ARG A 648 -11.50 -11.40 -15.77
CA ARG A 648 -12.88 -11.08 -16.15
C ARG A 648 -13.01 -10.84 -17.65
N ALA A 649 -12.15 -9.99 -18.21
CA ALA A 649 -12.22 -9.53 -19.59
C ALA A 649 -11.95 -10.66 -20.60
N PHE A 650 -11.07 -11.61 -20.26
CA PHE A 650 -10.70 -12.72 -21.15
C PHE A 650 -11.43 -14.03 -20.83
N LYS A 651 -12.46 -13.98 -19.99
CA LYS A 651 -13.25 -15.16 -19.61
C LYS A 651 -13.73 -15.93 -20.84
N GLY A 652 -13.55 -17.25 -20.85
CA GLY A 652 -13.92 -18.13 -21.96
C GLY A 652 -12.86 -18.25 -23.07
N LYS A 653 -11.71 -17.59 -22.91
CA LYS A 653 -10.52 -17.77 -23.76
C LYS A 653 -9.55 -18.76 -23.09
N ARG A 654 -8.52 -19.19 -23.81
CA ARG A 654 -7.39 -19.94 -23.27
C ARG A 654 -6.53 -18.96 -22.46
N LEU A 655 -6.29 -19.26 -21.17
CA LEU A 655 -5.64 -18.35 -20.23
C LEU A 655 -4.47 -19.01 -19.50
N ARG A 656 -3.39 -18.28 -19.33
CA ARG A 656 -2.30 -18.59 -18.39
C ARG A 656 -2.06 -17.39 -17.50
N ALA A 657 -1.66 -17.60 -16.25
CA ALA A 657 -1.35 -16.51 -15.34
C ALA A 657 0.12 -16.12 -15.36
N ASP A 658 0.40 -14.82 -15.37
CA ASP A 658 1.74 -14.27 -15.28
C ASP A 658 2.21 -14.15 -13.82
N PHE A 659 3.51 -13.94 -13.61
CA PHE A 659 4.15 -13.78 -12.30
C PHE A 659 3.53 -12.66 -11.46
N SER A 660 2.92 -11.66 -12.07
CA SER A 660 2.26 -10.53 -11.41
C SER A 660 1.06 -10.91 -10.54
N LEU A 661 0.52 -12.12 -10.69
CA LEU A 661 -0.48 -12.68 -9.78
C LEU A 661 0.14 -13.31 -8.52
N ASN A 662 1.46 -13.22 -8.36
CA ASN A 662 2.19 -13.53 -7.13
C ASN A 662 1.97 -14.97 -6.61
N VAL A 663 2.06 -15.97 -7.50
CA VAL A 663 1.92 -17.38 -7.11
C VAL A 663 3.16 -17.83 -6.35
N ALA A 664 3.08 -17.86 -5.02
CA ALA A 664 4.18 -18.18 -4.13
C ALA A 664 3.99 -19.49 -3.33
N ASN A 665 2.79 -20.08 -3.32
CA ASN A 665 2.48 -21.33 -2.63
C ASN A 665 1.38 -22.12 -3.35
N GLY A 666 1.22 -23.38 -2.93
CA GLY A 666 0.27 -24.31 -3.54
C GLY A 666 -1.19 -23.89 -3.36
N LEU A 667 -1.55 -23.22 -2.26
CA LEU A 667 -2.93 -22.79 -2.01
C LEU A 667 -3.36 -21.67 -2.97
N THR A 668 -2.46 -20.72 -3.26
CA THR A 668 -2.66 -19.70 -4.28
C THR A 668 -2.74 -20.32 -5.67
N ALA A 669 -1.86 -21.28 -5.98
CA ALA A 669 -1.87 -21.99 -7.26
C ALA A 669 -3.19 -22.75 -7.45
N GLU A 670 -3.63 -23.51 -6.43
CA GLU A 670 -4.89 -24.26 -6.47
C GLU A 670 -6.10 -23.33 -6.72
N TRP A 671 -6.16 -22.20 -6.01
CA TRP A 671 -7.22 -21.22 -6.20
C TRP A 671 -7.30 -20.74 -7.64
N LEU A 672 -6.19 -20.25 -8.19
CA LEU A 672 -6.13 -19.70 -9.54
C LEU A 672 -6.47 -20.77 -10.59
N MET A 673 -5.91 -21.96 -10.50
CA MET A 673 -6.15 -23.04 -11.46
C MET A 673 -7.59 -23.51 -11.48
N ARG A 674 -8.22 -23.66 -10.31
CA ARG A 674 -9.57 -24.22 -10.21
C ARG A 674 -10.67 -23.20 -10.45
N GLU A 675 -10.50 -21.99 -9.90
CA GLU A 675 -11.55 -20.97 -9.97
C GLU A 675 -11.60 -20.30 -11.34
N HIS A 676 -10.45 -20.15 -12.00
CA HIS A 676 -10.34 -19.38 -13.24
C HIS A 676 -10.06 -20.24 -14.48
N ALA A 677 -10.06 -21.55 -14.36
CA ALA A 677 -9.85 -22.49 -15.47
C ALA A 677 -8.58 -22.18 -16.29
N LEU A 678 -7.46 -21.90 -15.62
CA LEU A 678 -6.21 -21.56 -16.26
C LEU A 678 -5.50 -22.81 -16.81
N GLU A 679 -4.74 -22.64 -17.91
CA GLU A 679 -3.89 -23.70 -18.47
C GLU A 679 -2.50 -23.77 -17.84
N GLY A 680 -2.10 -22.73 -17.07
CA GLY A 680 -0.81 -22.68 -16.40
C GLY A 680 -0.57 -21.40 -15.64
N LEU A 681 0.47 -21.41 -14.82
CA LEU A 681 0.87 -20.33 -13.92
C LEU A 681 2.36 -20.06 -14.04
N THR A 682 2.76 -18.80 -14.13
CA THR A 682 4.16 -18.42 -13.91
C THR A 682 4.41 -18.25 -12.43
N VAL A 683 5.45 -18.87 -11.88
CA VAL A 683 5.80 -18.74 -10.47
C VAL A 683 6.21 -17.29 -10.13
N SER A 684 5.97 -16.87 -8.89
CA SER A 684 6.40 -15.54 -8.43
C SER A 684 7.94 -15.39 -8.52
N TYR A 685 8.38 -14.21 -8.95
CA TYR A 685 9.81 -13.88 -9.02
C TYR A 685 10.46 -13.60 -7.65
N ASP A 686 9.67 -13.63 -6.58
CA ASP A 686 10.17 -13.55 -5.21
C ASP A 686 10.74 -14.88 -4.69
N LEU A 687 10.53 -16.00 -5.42
CA LEU A 687 10.96 -17.33 -5.01
C LEU A 687 12.40 -17.63 -5.47
N ASN A 688 13.21 -18.19 -4.56
CA ASN A 688 14.49 -18.78 -4.89
C ASN A 688 14.34 -20.26 -5.33
N SER A 689 15.44 -20.91 -5.73
CA SER A 689 15.43 -22.28 -6.25
C SER A 689 14.91 -23.31 -5.23
N GLU A 690 15.19 -23.16 -3.93
CA GLU A 690 14.70 -24.06 -2.88
C GLU A 690 13.20 -23.88 -2.69
N GLN A 691 12.69 -22.65 -2.66
CA GLN A 691 11.28 -22.34 -2.52
C GLN A 691 10.46 -22.78 -3.74
N VAL A 692 11.03 -22.61 -4.95
CA VAL A 692 10.44 -23.17 -6.19
C VAL A 692 10.36 -24.70 -6.10
N THR A 693 11.41 -25.36 -5.60
CA THR A 693 11.42 -26.81 -5.38
C THR A 693 10.33 -27.23 -4.41
N ALA A 694 10.21 -26.55 -3.26
CA ALA A 694 9.16 -26.82 -2.27
C ALA A 694 7.75 -26.61 -2.84
N LEU A 695 7.57 -25.59 -3.70
CA LEU A 695 6.28 -25.36 -4.38
C LEU A 695 5.91 -26.53 -5.28
N PHE A 696 6.85 -27.09 -6.06
CA PHE A 696 6.58 -28.22 -6.97
C PHE A 696 6.43 -29.57 -6.25
N GLN A 697 6.90 -29.66 -5.01
CA GLN A 697 6.61 -30.80 -4.14
C GLN A 697 5.21 -30.74 -3.50
N SER A 698 4.65 -29.52 -3.37
CA SER A 698 3.36 -29.26 -2.74
C SER A 698 2.20 -29.07 -3.69
N ALA A 699 2.45 -28.87 -5.00
CA ALA A 699 1.44 -28.67 -6.04
C ALA A 699 1.89 -29.29 -7.37
N PRO A 700 0.97 -29.63 -8.30
CA PRO A 700 1.29 -30.27 -9.58
C PRO A 700 2.31 -29.49 -10.41
N PRO A 701 3.51 -30.01 -10.70
CA PRO A 701 4.53 -29.29 -11.47
C PRO A 701 4.08 -28.87 -12.89
N GLU A 702 3.15 -29.62 -13.48
CA GLU A 702 2.57 -29.32 -14.79
C GLU A 702 1.72 -28.05 -14.81
N TRP A 703 1.33 -27.53 -13.67
CA TRP A 703 0.65 -26.22 -13.60
C TRP A 703 1.58 -25.08 -13.89
N PHE A 704 2.90 -25.26 -13.71
CA PHE A 704 3.83 -24.14 -13.64
C PHE A 704 4.68 -23.96 -14.89
N GLU A 705 5.03 -22.70 -15.09
CA GLU A 705 6.04 -22.20 -16.01
C GLU A 705 7.10 -21.47 -15.18
N VAL A 706 8.38 -21.74 -15.44
CA VAL A 706 9.50 -21.13 -14.72
C VAL A 706 10.30 -20.23 -15.66
N THR A 707 10.46 -18.96 -15.28
CA THR A 707 11.31 -18.04 -16.02
C THR A 707 12.78 -18.29 -15.69
N VAL A 708 13.55 -18.70 -16.71
CA VAL A 708 14.97 -19.05 -16.58
C VAL A 708 15.90 -18.04 -17.22
N HIS A 709 15.37 -17.06 -17.97
CA HIS A 709 16.15 -15.94 -18.52
C HIS A 709 15.31 -14.68 -18.60
N GLN A 710 15.76 -13.60 -17.98
CA GLN A 710 15.06 -12.31 -18.04
C GLN A 710 15.92 -11.15 -17.54
N HIS A 711 15.60 -9.93 -17.98
CA HIS A 711 15.89 -8.71 -17.24
C HIS A 711 14.79 -8.50 -16.22
N MET A 712 15.12 -8.57 -14.91
CA MET A 712 14.12 -8.42 -13.84
C MET A 712 13.35 -7.10 -14.00
N PRO A 713 12.00 -7.12 -14.05
CA PRO A 713 11.18 -5.91 -14.08
C PRO A 713 11.13 -5.27 -12.68
N MET A 714 12.03 -4.35 -12.40
CA MET A 714 12.28 -3.78 -11.08
C MET A 714 11.11 -2.95 -10.55
N PHE A 715 10.85 -1.82 -11.19
CA PHE A 715 9.72 -0.95 -10.88
C PHE A 715 8.66 -1.07 -11.96
N HIS A 716 7.40 -1.16 -11.57
CA HIS A 716 6.27 -0.93 -12.45
C HIS A 716 5.44 0.23 -11.86
N MET A 717 5.32 1.33 -12.59
CA MET A 717 4.94 2.64 -12.06
C MET A 717 3.83 3.28 -12.87
N GLU A 718 2.87 3.89 -12.19
CA GLU A 718 1.93 4.83 -12.81
C GLU A 718 2.62 6.14 -13.20
N HIS A 719 3.70 6.51 -12.49
CA HIS A 719 4.53 7.66 -12.82
C HIS A 719 5.25 7.45 -14.14
N CYS A 720 5.04 8.37 -15.10
CA CYS A 720 5.68 8.31 -16.40
C CYS A 720 6.92 9.22 -16.44
N VAL A 721 8.10 8.60 -16.39
CA VAL A 721 9.41 9.29 -16.48
C VAL A 721 9.57 10.01 -17.82
N PHE A 722 9.09 9.40 -18.92
CA PHE A 722 9.10 10.05 -20.25
C PHE A 722 8.30 11.36 -20.23
N CYS A 723 7.09 11.33 -19.68
CA CYS A 723 6.24 12.52 -19.58
C CYS A 723 6.88 13.58 -18.70
N THR A 724 7.41 13.22 -17.53
CA THR A 724 7.95 14.14 -16.54
C THR A 724 9.19 14.91 -17.04
N PHE A 725 10.11 14.21 -17.73
CA PHE A 725 11.43 14.79 -18.05
C PHE A 725 11.64 15.11 -19.54
N LEU A 726 10.80 14.57 -20.44
CA LEU A 726 10.92 14.79 -21.87
C LEU A 726 9.71 15.51 -22.48
N SER A 727 8.75 15.94 -21.65
CA SER A 727 7.54 16.63 -22.07
C SER A 727 7.19 17.76 -21.10
N LYS A 728 6.24 18.60 -21.50
CA LYS A 728 5.57 19.60 -20.65
C LYS A 728 4.12 19.21 -20.36
N GLY A 729 3.63 18.15 -20.97
CA GLY A 729 2.29 17.61 -20.76
C GLY A 729 2.15 16.92 -19.40
N LYS A 730 0.93 16.71 -18.94
CA LYS A 730 0.61 16.10 -17.65
C LYS A 730 0.44 14.58 -17.73
N ASP A 731 -0.13 14.11 -18.84
CA ASP A 731 -0.45 12.71 -19.05
C ASP A 731 -0.43 12.32 -20.56
N TYR A 732 -0.93 11.13 -20.90
CA TYR A 732 -0.94 10.58 -22.26
C TYR A 732 -1.71 11.44 -23.29
N ARG A 733 -2.58 12.34 -22.84
CA ARG A 733 -3.42 13.18 -23.72
C ARG A 733 -2.63 14.35 -24.30
N ASP A 734 -1.61 14.82 -23.61
CA ASP A 734 -0.88 16.03 -23.96
C ASP A 734 0.66 15.91 -23.89
N CYS A 735 1.22 14.74 -23.53
CA CYS A 735 2.68 14.55 -23.42
C CYS A 735 3.40 14.47 -24.78
N GLY A 736 2.69 14.27 -25.90
CA GLY A 736 3.29 14.14 -27.23
C GLY A 736 4.06 12.83 -27.44
N ARG A 737 3.88 11.84 -26.56
CA ARG A 737 4.39 10.47 -26.61
C ARG A 737 5.90 10.37 -26.84
N PRO A 738 6.74 10.91 -25.97
CA PRO A 738 8.19 10.79 -26.10
C PRO A 738 8.69 9.33 -26.00
N CYS A 739 7.92 8.44 -25.37
CA CYS A 739 8.22 7.00 -25.30
C CYS A 739 8.25 6.29 -26.66
N GLU A 740 7.49 6.78 -27.66
CA GLU A 740 7.51 6.25 -29.02
C GLU A 740 8.72 6.75 -29.84
N LYS A 741 9.43 7.79 -29.38
CA LYS A 741 10.47 8.51 -30.12
C LYS A 741 11.87 8.29 -29.57
N HIS A 742 11.98 7.98 -28.28
CA HIS A 742 13.25 7.95 -27.58
C HIS A 742 13.45 6.64 -26.82
N ARG A 743 14.67 6.11 -26.88
CA ARG A 743 15.12 5.04 -26.01
C ARG A 743 15.67 5.65 -24.71
N VAL A 744 15.05 5.33 -23.57
CA VAL A 744 15.40 5.90 -22.27
C VAL A 744 15.94 4.82 -21.36
N LYS A 745 17.01 5.16 -20.65
CA LYS A 745 17.56 4.37 -19.54
C LYS A 745 17.74 5.25 -18.31
N LEU A 746 17.71 4.64 -17.15
CA LEU A 746 18.10 5.28 -15.90
C LEU A 746 19.44 4.69 -15.46
N ARG A 747 20.46 5.57 -15.33
CA ARG A 747 21.77 5.17 -14.84
C ARG A 747 21.81 5.36 -13.32
N ASP A 748 22.12 4.30 -12.61
CA ASP A 748 22.27 4.31 -11.16
C ASP A 748 23.64 4.82 -10.71
N ARG A 749 23.85 4.94 -9.39
CA ARG A 749 25.09 5.42 -8.76
C ARG A 749 26.33 4.55 -9.02
N VAL A 750 26.16 3.31 -9.49
CA VAL A 750 27.28 2.42 -9.85
C VAL A 750 27.49 2.35 -11.36
N GLY A 751 26.77 3.18 -12.14
CA GLY A 751 26.90 3.30 -13.57
C GLY A 751 26.09 2.28 -14.38
N ALA A 752 25.23 1.46 -13.75
CA ALA A 752 24.37 0.51 -14.46
C ALA A 752 23.19 1.24 -15.13
N GLU A 753 22.97 0.98 -16.40
CA GLU A 753 21.92 1.60 -17.23
C GLU A 753 20.71 0.69 -17.35
N HIS A 754 19.71 0.95 -16.53
CA HIS A 754 18.45 0.22 -16.48
C HIS A 754 17.51 0.66 -17.60
N ILE A 755 16.96 -0.29 -18.36
CA ILE A 755 16.11 -0.03 -19.51
C ILE A 755 14.72 0.38 -19.04
N LEU A 756 14.19 1.48 -19.59
CA LEU A 756 12.85 1.96 -19.30
C LEU A 756 11.93 1.74 -20.49
N LYS A 757 10.80 1.05 -20.27
CA LYS A 757 9.74 0.84 -21.26
C LYS A 757 8.41 1.37 -20.74
N ALA A 758 7.59 1.89 -21.64
CA ALA A 758 6.19 2.17 -21.38
C ALA A 758 5.32 0.95 -21.75
N ASP A 759 4.12 0.86 -21.18
CA ASP A 759 3.10 -0.12 -21.59
C ASP A 759 1.89 0.56 -22.23
N ALA A 760 0.90 -0.24 -22.65
CA ALA A 760 -0.33 0.26 -23.27
C ALA A 760 -1.17 1.19 -22.39
N GLY A 761 -0.99 1.14 -21.08
CA GLY A 761 -1.61 2.04 -20.10
C GLY A 761 -0.75 3.27 -19.78
N CYS A 762 0.35 3.52 -20.52
CA CYS A 762 1.34 4.56 -20.26
C CYS A 762 2.12 4.41 -18.94
N ARG A 763 2.07 3.24 -18.31
CA ARG A 763 2.85 2.89 -17.14
C ARG A 763 4.27 2.55 -17.53
N ASN A 764 5.22 2.88 -16.66
CA ASN A 764 6.62 2.63 -16.97
C ASN A 764 7.15 1.42 -16.20
N THR A 765 7.82 0.51 -16.91
CA THR A 765 8.60 -0.58 -16.30
C THR A 765 10.07 -0.28 -16.45
N LEU A 766 10.81 -0.30 -15.33
CA LEU A 766 12.25 -0.24 -15.32
C LEU A 766 12.81 -1.65 -15.20
N PHE A 767 13.54 -2.10 -16.21
CA PHE A 767 14.18 -3.42 -16.25
C PHE A 767 15.63 -3.33 -15.77
N ASN A 768 16.10 -4.34 -15.04
CA ASN A 768 17.48 -4.40 -14.58
C ASN A 768 18.44 -4.37 -15.80
N ALA A 769 19.51 -3.60 -15.69
CA ALA A 769 20.57 -3.54 -16.70
C ALA A 769 21.21 -4.91 -16.99
N ARG A 770 21.21 -5.82 -16.01
CA ARG A 770 21.75 -7.18 -16.15
C ARG A 770 20.63 -8.20 -16.27
N ALA A 771 20.73 -9.04 -17.28
CA ALA A 771 19.90 -10.23 -17.35
C ALA A 771 20.27 -11.22 -16.23
N GLN A 772 19.28 -11.97 -15.76
CA GLN A 772 19.51 -13.11 -14.87
C GLN A 772 19.23 -14.41 -15.61
N THR A 773 19.93 -15.49 -15.22
CA THR A 773 19.71 -16.84 -15.74
C THR A 773 19.56 -17.84 -14.62
N GLY A 774 18.55 -18.71 -14.72
CA GLY A 774 18.34 -19.88 -13.89
C GLY A 774 18.79 -21.19 -14.57
N ALA A 775 19.63 -21.13 -15.57
CA ALA A 775 20.06 -22.29 -16.37
C ALA A 775 20.65 -23.42 -15.52
N GLU A 776 21.38 -23.11 -14.44
CA GLU A 776 21.99 -24.12 -13.56
C GLU A 776 20.95 -24.98 -12.81
N TYR A 777 19.70 -24.52 -12.69
CA TYR A 777 18.61 -25.21 -12.00
C TYR A 777 17.70 -26.03 -12.94
N VAL A 778 17.84 -25.86 -14.27
CA VAL A 778 16.95 -26.48 -15.27
C VAL A 778 16.91 -28.01 -15.14
N THR A 779 18.07 -28.65 -14.96
CA THR A 779 18.13 -30.13 -14.78
C THR A 779 17.35 -30.59 -13.54
N GLN A 780 17.45 -29.87 -12.42
CA GLN A 780 16.70 -30.15 -11.20
C GLN A 780 15.19 -29.95 -11.43
N LEU A 781 14.80 -28.85 -12.08
CA LEU A 781 13.40 -28.55 -12.39
C LEU A 781 12.78 -29.58 -13.32
N LEU A 782 13.53 -30.09 -14.33
CA LEU A 782 13.11 -31.16 -15.20
C LEU A 782 12.85 -32.48 -14.40
N ALA A 783 13.72 -32.78 -13.45
CA ALA A 783 13.56 -33.94 -12.58
C ALA A 783 12.32 -33.85 -11.68
N LEU A 784 11.93 -32.63 -11.26
CA LEU A 784 10.70 -32.35 -10.52
C LEU A 784 9.42 -32.37 -11.37
N GLY A 785 9.54 -32.48 -12.70
CA GLY A 785 8.38 -32.59 -13.60
C GLY A 785 8.02 -31.29 -14.32
N VAL A 786 8.76 -30.19 -14.14
CA VAL A 786 8.55 -28.96 -14.90
C VAL A 786 8.88 -29.16 -16.37
N ARG A 787 8.05 -28.64 -17.27
CA ARG A 787 8.22 -28.78 -18.71
C ARG A 787 8.19 -27.47 -19.47
N ARG A 788 7.81 -26.35 -18.87
CA ARG A 788 7.75 -25.03 -19.49
C ARG A 788 8.80 -24.11 -18.89
N PHE A 789 9.75 -23.68 -19.73
CA PHE A 789 10.87 -22.81 -19.36
C PHE A 789 10.78 -21.51 -20.15
N ARG A 790 10.63 -20.41 -19.44
CA ARG A 790 10.40 -19.11 -20.06
C ARG A 790 11.70 -18.34 -20.24
N VAL A 791 11.92 -17.82 -21.45
CA VAL A 791 13.05 -16.97 -21.83
C VAL A 791 12.50 -15.63 -22.32
N GLU A 792 12.86 -14.53 -21.66
CA GLU A 792 12.34 -13.19 -21.92
C GLU A 792 13.39 -12.25 -22.49
N PHE A 793 12.99 -11.46 -23.49
CA PHE A 793 13.79 -10.40 -24.10
C PHE A 793 13.15 -9.03 -23.85
N VAL A 794 13.95 -7.96 -23.81
CA VAL A 794 13.50 -6.58 -23.61
C VAL A 794 13.80 -5.73 -24.85
N ASP A 795 15.07 -5.45 -25.14
CA ASP A 795 15.50 -4.65 -26.29
C ASP A 795 16.67 -5.28 -27.06
N GLU A 796 16.89 -6.59 -26.86
CA GLU A 796 17.94 -7.35 -27.52
C GLU A 796 17.68 -7.44 -29.03
N ASP A 797 18.74 -7.37 -29.80
CA ASP A 797 18.70 -7.53 -31.26
C ASP A 797 18.46 -8.99 -31.70
N ALA A 798 18.07 -9.17 -32.96
CA ALA A 798 17.74 -10.47 -33.51
C ALA A 798 18.90 -11.48 -33.36
N ALA A 799 20.15 -11.06 -33.48
CA ALA A 799 21.32 -11.93 -33.37
C ALA A 799 21.50 -12.43 -31.91
N THR A 800 21.28 -11.55 -30.92
CA THR A 800 21.32 -11.91 -29.50
C THR A 800 20.18 -12.85 -29.13
N VAL A 801 18.96 -12.60 -29.61
CA VAL A 801 17.81 -13.48 -29.43
C VAL A 801 18.10 -14.88 -29.96
N SER A 802 18.56 -14.99 -31.20
CA SER A 802 18.88 -16.29 -31.82
C SER A 802 19.91 -17.08 -31.00
N ARG A 803 21.05 -16.45 -30.69
CA ARG A 803 22.12 -17.11 -29.90
C ARG A 803 21.66 -17.55 -28.51
N THR A 804 20.86 -16.72 -27.84
CA THR A 804 20.34 -17.06 -26.51
C THR A 804 19.40 -18.25 -26.58
N LEU A 805 18.48 -18.27 -27.53
CA LEU A 805 17.54 -19.39 -27.71
C LEU A 805 18.24 -20.69 -28.09
N GLU A 806 19.24 -20.66 -29.00
CA GLU A 806 20.09 -21.81 -29.34
C GLU A 806 20.73 -22.44 -28.09
N LYS A 807 21.25 -21.61 -27.19
CA LYS A 807 21.88 -22.08 -25.93
C LYS A 807 20.86 -22.75 -25.01
N TYR A 808 19.68 -22.17 -24.79
CA TYR A 808 18.66 -22.78 -23.95
C TYR A 808 18.09 -24.06 -24.56
N GLN A 809 18.01 -24.15 -25.88
CA GLN A 809 17.60 -25.38 -26.55
C GLN A 809 18.64 -26.49 -26.41
N ALA A 810 19.93 -26.17 -26.55
CA ALA A 810 21.03 -27.09 -26.29
C ALA A 810 21.03 -27.60 -24.84
N LEU A 811 20.70 -26.69 -23.88
CA LEU A 811 20.54 -27.07 -22.47
C LEU A 811 19.38 -28.06 -22.26
N LEU A 812 18.23 -27.81 -22.86
CA LEU A 812 17.06 -28.72 -22.73
C LEU A 812 17.30 -30.09 -23.40
N LYS A 813 18.10 -30.13 -24.46
CA LYS A 813 18.53 -31.37 -25.09
C LYS A 813 19.61 -32.16 -24.32
N GLY A 814 20.26 -31.48 -23.35
CA GLY A 814 21.39 -32.03 -22.61
C GLY A 814 22.72 -31.94 -23.32
N ASP A 815 22.82 -31.16 -24.42
CA ASP A 815 24.05 -30.96 -25.20
C ASP A 815 25.08 -30.09 -24.42
N ILE A 816 24.59 -29.22 -23.54
CA ILE A 816 25.36 -28.38 -22.63
C ILE A 816 24.77 -28.42 -21.23
N ASP A 817 25.55 -28.17 -20.20
CA ASP A 817 25.06 -28.01 -18.84
C ASP A 817 24.78 -26.52 -18.52
N GLY A 818 24.07 -26.29 -17.42
CA GLY A 818 23.66 -24.93 -16.99
C GLY A 818 24.82 -24.03 -16.65
N THR A 819 25.95 -24.57 -16.16
CA THR A 819 27.16 -23.82 -15.84
C THR A 819 27.86 -23.34 -17.11
N ALA A 820 27.96 -24.19 -18.13
CA ALA A 820 28.48 -23.80 -19.44
C ALA A 820 27.65 -22.68 -20.06
N LEU A 821 26.30 -22.83 -20.05
CA LEU A 821 25.40 -21.79 -20.55
C LEU A 821 25.59 -20.47 -19.79
N TRP A 822 25.64 -20.51 -18.45
CA TRP A 822 25.84 -19.32 -17.61
C TRP A 822 27.16 -18.61 -17.96
N ASN A 823 28.26 -19.35 -18.13
CA ASN A 823 29.56 -18.79 -18.49
C ASN A 823 29.53 -18.15 -19.89
N ASP A 824 28.89 -18.81 -20.87
CA ASP A 824 28.76 -18.28 -22.23
C ASP A 824 27.96 -16.98 -22.27
N LEU A 825 26.80 -16.92 -21.59
CA LEU A 825 25.99 -15.72 -21.50
C LEU A 825 26.67 -14.58 -20.75
N LYS A 826 27.49 -14.89 -19.75
CA LYS A 826 28.29 -13.89 -19.01
C LYS A 826 29.30 -13.19 -19.91
N VAL A 827 29.89 -13.90 -20.84
CA VAL A 827 30.86 -13.35 -21.82
C VAL A 827 30.16 -12.56 -22.93
N LEU A 828 28.97 -13.00 -23.35
CA LEU A 828 28.20 -12.37 -24.41
C LEU A 828 27.54 -11.05 -24.02
N ASN A 829 27.24 -10.85 -22.76
CA ASN A 829 26.63 -9.62 -22.24
C ASN A 829 27.72 -8.72 -21.65
N GLN A 830 27.88 -7.49 -22.14
CA GLN A 830 28.86 -6.52 -21.62
C GLN A 830 28.79 -6.30 -20.11
N LEU A 831 27.59 -6.40 -19.51
CA LEU A 831 27.35 -6.28 -18.09
C LEU A 831 27.40 -7.62 -17.36
N GLY A 832 27.54 -8.72 -18.07
CA GLY A 832 27.44 -10.08 -17.54
C GLY A 832 26.01 -10.45 -17.13
N VAL A 833 25.80 -11.76 -16.86
CA VAL A 833 24.53 -12.28 -16.33
C VAL A 833 24.69 -12.64 -14.85
N THR A 834 23.61 -12.57 -14.09
CA THR A 834 23.52 -12.94 -12.67
C THR A 834 22.62 -14.17 -12.49
N ARG A 835 22.75 -14.87 -11.38
CA ARG A 835 21.81 -15.93 -11.00
C ARG A 835 20.48 -15.37 -10.49
N GLY A 836 20.45 -14.07 -10.18
CA GLY A 836 19.26 -13.37 -9.74
C GLY A 836 18.59 -14.00 -8.52
N THR A 837 17.29 -14.06 -8.52
CA THR A 837 16.44 -14.58 -7.44
C THR A 837 16.57 -16.09 -7.24
N MET A 838 16.95 -16.84 -8.26
CA MET A 838 17.12 -18.30 -8.18
C MET A 838 18.30 -18.72 -7.28
N ARG A 839 19.20 -17.81 -6.93
CA ARG A 839 20.31 -18.11 -6.02
C ARG A 839 19.80 -18.27 -4.59
N VAL A 840 20.11 -19.40 -3.98
CA VAL A 840 19.92 -19.59 -2.53
C VAL A 840 20.89 -18.68 -1.79
N ARG A 841 20.43 -17.97 -0.80
CA ARG A 841 21.29 -17.20 0.11
C ARG A 841 21.78 -18.13 1.21
N LEU A 842 23.11 -18.16 1.36
CA LEU A 842 23.76 -18.79 2.50
C LEU A 842 23.64 -17.90 3.74
#